data_934eaacdb6e2ea1a94892105507de586
#
_entry.id   934eaacdb6e2ea1a94892105507de586
#
_cell.length_a   1.000
_cell.length_b   1.000
_cell.length_c   1.000
_cell.angle_alpha   90.00
_cell.angle_beta   90.00
_cell.angle_gamma   90.00
#
_symmetry.space_group_name_H-M   'P 1'
#
loop_
_entity.id
_entity.type
_entity.pdbx_description
1 polymer ?
#
loop_
_entity_poly.entity_id
_entity_poly.type
_entity_poly.pdbx_seq_one_letter_code
_entity_poly.pdbx_strand_id
1 'polypeptide(L)'
;MTHAPQPRLDTQAADRAAGVLLGAAVGDALGVPYEFKATLRDDQQPRMIGGGLGPYEPGEYSDDTQMQVCIAKVAADGADLRTPAALDAIAANFQGWLSGGASDVGAQTRAVLGAADSAPGAPGAAMLAAARSFTAGTNRSAGNGSLMRTGIVALGHLGDAAEMTEAAVAVSALTHPDPDCADACVLWCSGIRTAVLHGTFDGVRAGLNLIPAERREVWAKRLDEAEANPPHHFTNNGWVVHALQAAWSAITRTPVPELSPAENTFPAQHFALALEAAVRAGTDTDTVAAIAGALLGARWGCSGIPLEWQQAVHGWPGHTTGADLVRLAVRTARGGSDDAQGWPSAPRMSLGGHRSFAISHPHDPGVVLGNLALAQGTEAVPVDAVVSLCRMGTDPILPGIDVEHVRVWLVDSEGENANLHYVLDQAARQVVRLRQEGKRVLLHCLAGQSRTPAVAAIYSHLAIGTDSRTALNDLRQVLTNGWHLEAHPEMHDAVHELTTGRAGGGQPAGPGVTTTDPVTAGPAPAYRTAPRERDRAPAEQRQEELDLGPDEEPERQREFLKEKGAASRVRGMMLGLALGDTLGAAKGKLPAEGPLRAGVSTQLACFTAEGTIRAWVRGTQRGVWGPSGVVWHAYCRWAALQGIEVERMRERWADLAEVWPDGWLAQVPALAQRRGSAPATVTALSKTEHGNMGVPTASRGCHALTRTLPVAVVGTVHGSELSAQLAREIAALTHGDRAAQSATAHAAVLVSHCLTSTPEMQDSLFGGQSQVRQALTDGIHALPEAAPGLTNTEQKQLIRALQQAEDQPADAGCLAELAPDATAPSALLGGLYVAASFPEPAQVHDALRFAAGAPDGDSVACVTGALLGAAHGVEALPVDLISRHELAWVLDTLARDLITQLTDFPSGDGYNGGWDPHWMDRYPG
;
A
#
# COMPACT_ATOMS: atom_id res chain seq x y z
N MET A 1 18.24 -10.36 -30.64
CA MET A 1 18.43 -9.17 -29.82
C MET A 1 17.78 -9.48 -28.48
N THR A 2 18.44 -9.20 -27.35
CA THR A 2 17.84 -9.40 -26.04
C THR A 2 16.91 -8.22 -25.79
N HIS A 3 15.66 -8.51 -25.42
CA HIS A 3 14.68 -7.49 -25.02
C HIS A 3 15.15 -6.82 -23.71
N ALA A 4 15.10 -5.48 -23.65
CA ALA A 4 15.44 -4.77 -22.43
C ALA A 4 14.42 -5.12 -21.32
N PRO A 5 14.87 -5.37 -20.09
CA PRO A 5 13.96 -5.65 -19.00
C PRO A 5 13.03 -4.44 -18.75
N GLN A 6 11.77 -4.71 -18.48
CA GLN A 6 10.82 -3.67 -18.10
C GLN A 6 11.25 -3.03 -16.75
N PRO A 7 11.12 -1.71 -16.60
CA PRO A 7 11.39 -1.05 -15.33
C PRO A 7 10.40 -1.54 -14.27
N ARG A 8 10.83 -1.57 -13.03
CA ARG A 8 9.88 -1.73 -11.91
C ARG A 8 9.00 -0.48 -11.85
N LEU A 9 7.72 -0.68 -11.91
CA LEU A 9 6.76 0.40 -11.79
C LEU A 9 6.42 0.60 -10.30
N ASP A 10 6.52 1.82 -9.83
CA ASP A 10 5.88 2.22 -8.58
C ASP A 10 4.35 2.22 -8.72
N THR A 11 3.64 2.40 -7.63
CA THR A 11 2.16 2.38 -7.62
C THR A 11 1.58 3.43 -8.55
N GLN A 12 2.14 4.63 -8.57
CA GLN A 12 1.67 5.71 -9.42
C GLN A 12 1.95 5.43 -10.90
N ALA A 13 3.11 4.87 -11.23
CA ALA A 13 3.41 4.46 -12.62
C ALA A 13 2.54 3.27 -13.06
N ALA A 14 2.20 2.35 -12.16
CA ALA A 14 1.28 1.25 -12.44
C ALA A 14 -0.16 1.75 -12.69
N ASP A 15 -0.61 2.75 -11.93
CA ASP A 15 -1.88 3.46 -12.15
C ASP A 15 -1.89 4.15 -13.53
N ARG A 16 -0.82 4.87 -13.86
CA ARG A 16 -0.65 5.52 -15.16
C ARG A 16 -0.60 4.52 -16.31
N ALA A 17 0.08 3.39 -16.15
CA ALA A 17 0.09 2.31 -17.15
C ALA A 17 -1.32 1.72 -17.37
N ALA A 18 -2.06 1.48 -16.28
CA ALA A 18 -3.45 1.03 -16.33
C ALA A 18 -4.37 2.00 -17.09
N GLY A 19 -4.08 3.30 -16.98
CA GLY A 19 -4.84 4.36 -17.64
C GLY A 19 -4.68 4.41 -19.16
N VAL A 20 -3.61 3.85 -19.75
CA VAL A 20 -3.32 3.99 -21.19
C VAL A 20 -4.43 3.38 -22.06
N LEU A 21 -4.66 2.09 -21.92
CA LEU A 21 -5.64 1.37 -22.75
C LEU A 21 -7.08 1.70 -22.34
N LEU A 22 -7.33 1.87 -21.04
CA LEU A 22 -8.62 2.29 -20.54
C LEU A 22 -8.98 3.71 -21.01
N GLY A 23 -8.03 4.64 -20.97
CA GLY A 23 -8.23 6.01 -21.42
C GLY A 23 -8.49 6.11 -22.92
N ALA A 24 -7.80 5.30 -23.73
CA ALA A 24 -8.09 5.18 -25.16
C ALA A 24 -9.52 4.72 -25.40
N ALA A 25 -9.95 3.65 -24.74
CA ALA A 25 -11.29 3.08 -24.89
C ALA A 25 -12.40 4.03 -24.43
N VAL A 26 -12.15 4.78 -23.36
CA VAL A 26 -13.08 5.83 -22.89
C VAL A 26 -13.19 6.97 -23.90
N GLY A 27 -12.07 7.38 -24.52
CA GLY A 27 -12.06 8.38 -25.56
C GLY A 27 -12.82 7.95 -26.80
N ASP A 28 -12.52 6.76 -27.30
CA ASP A 28 -13.19 6.09 -28.40
C ASP A 28 -14.71 6.04 -28.19
N ALA A 29 -15.19 5.36 -27.14
CA ALA A 29 -16.61 5.22 -26.83
C ALA A 29 -17.34 6.58 -26.62
N LEU A 30 -16.62 7.61 -26.15
CA LEU A 30 -17.17 8.96 -25.99
C LEU A 30 -17.28 9.67 -27.35
N GLY A 31 -16.37 9.40 -28.29
CA GLY A 31 -16.33 9.98 -29.62
C GLY A 31 -17.28 9.33 -30.62
N VAL A 32 -17.49 8.00 -30.55
CA VAL A 32 -18.31 7.18 -31.44
C VAL A 32 -19.67 7.83 -31.82
N PRO A 33 -20.49 8.38 -30.89
CA PRO A 33 -21.79 8.93 -31.24
C PRO A 33 -21.74 10.15 -32.18
N TYR A 34 -20.60 10.83 -32.26
CA TYR A 34 -20.45 12.13 -32.90
C TYR A 34 -19.63 12.10 -34.18
N GLU A 35 -19.07 10.93 -34.51
CA GLU A 35 -18.22 10.68 -35.68
C GLU A 35 -18.96 11.08 -36.99
N PHE A 36 -18.29 11.92 -37.82
CA PHE A 36 -18.79 12.51 -39.07
C PHE A 36 -20.17 13.17 -38.97
N LYS A 37 -20.58 13.58 -37.76
CA LYS A 37 -21.82 14.34 -37.52
C LYS A 37 -21.55 15.84 -37.32
N ALA A 38 -22.59 16.60 -37.08
CA ALA A 38 -22.46 18.02 -36.73
C ALA A 38 -21.66 18.17 -35.43
N THR A 39 -20.66 19.04 -35.46
CA THR A 39 -19.83 19.35 -34.29
C THR A 39 -20.71 19.79 -33.11
N LEU A 40 -20.40 19.27 -31.92
CA LEU A 40 -21.07 19.63 -30.68
C LEU A 40 -20.87 21.12 -30.37
N ARG A 41 -21.94 21.79 -29.95
CA ARG A 41 -21.85 23.17 -29.45
C ARG A 41 -21.21 23.17 -28.05
N ASP A 42 -20.68 24.33 -27.64
CA ASP A 42 -20.02 24.50 -26.35
C ASP A 42 -20.92 24.19 -25.13
N ASP A 43 -22.26 24.37 -25.30
CA ASP A 43 -23.26 24.06 -24.27
C ASP A 43 -23.68 22.58 -24.23
N GLN A 44 -23.19 21.75 -25.15
CA GLN A 44 -23.47 20.32 -25.22
C GLN A 44 -22.28 19.49 -24.69
N GLN A 45 -22.55 18.61 -23.75
CA GLN A 45 -21.55 17.67 -23.27
C GLN A 45 -21.60 16.36 -24.06
N PRO A 46 -20.46 15.82 -24.52
CA PRO A 46 -20.42 14.50 -25.12
C PRO A 46 -20.81 13.42 -24.11
N ARG A 47 -21.50 12.38 -24.59
CA ARG A 47 -21.95 11.23 -23.80
C ARG A 47 -21.79 9.95 -24.59
N MET A 48 -21.51 8.86 -23.93
CA MET A 48 -21.39 7.51 -24.51
C MET A 48 -22.79 6.93 -24.80
N ILE A 49 -23.47 7.46 -25.79
CA ILE A 49 -24.85 7.05 -26.14
C ILE A 49 -24.92 5.99 -27.23
N GLY A 50 -23.77 5.52 -27.73
CA GLY A 50 -23.69 4.55 -28.81
C GLY A 50 -24.11 5.08 -30.19
N GLY A 51 -24.23 4.21 -31.14
CA GLY A 51 -24.53 4.54 -32.53
C GLY A 51 -23.25 4.81 -33.34
N GLY A 52 -23.06 5.95 -33.96
CA GLY A 52 -21.88 6.22 -34.82
C GLY A 52 -22.08 5.65 -36.23
N LEU A 53 -20.97 5.18 -36.84
CA LEU A 53 -21.02 4.51 -38.14
C LEU A 53 -21.43 3.04 -38.03
N GLY A 54 -21.21 2.41 -36.88
CA GLY A 54 -21.61 1.06 -36.56
C GLY A 54 -22.82 0.98 -35.63
N PRO A 55 -23.35 -0.22 -35.37
CA PRO A 55 -24.45 -0.46 -34.43
C PRO A 55 -23.93 -0.57 -32.99
N TYR A 56 -23.08 0.38 -32.56
CA TYR A 56 -22.47 0.34 -31.25
C TYR A 56 -23.47 0.60 -30.11
N GLU A 57 -23.39 -0.17 -29.04
CA GLU A 57 -24.16 0.05 -27.82
C GLU A 57 -23.65 1.26 -27.01
N PRO A 58 -24.44 1.82 -26.07
CA PRO A 58 -23.94 2.86 -25.19
C PRO A 58 -22.74 2.40 -24.37
N GLY A 59 -21.59 3.09 -24.52
CA GLY A 59 -20.31 2.72 -23.88
C GLY A 59 -19.45 1.74 -24.68
N GLU A 60 -19.96 1.22 -25.80
CA GLU A 60 -19.17 0.34 -26.67
C GLU A 60 -18.15 1.16 -27.50
N TYR A 61 -16.87 0.69 -27.47
CA TYR A 61 -15.77 1.25 -28.25
C TYR A 61 -15.68 0.66 -29.66
N SER A 62 -15.14 1.44 -30.61
CA SER A 62 -15.03 1.14 -32.02
C SER A 62 -13.73 0.37 -32.40
N ASP A 63 -13.38 0.41 -33.69
CA ASP A 63 -12.17 -0.25 -34.22
C ASP A 63 -10.87 0.33 -33.63
N ASP A 64 -10.83 1.58 -33.19
CA ASP A 64 -9.70 2.18 -32.50
C ASP A 64 -9.20 1.33 -31.35
N THR A 65 -10.08 1.00 -30.40
CA THR A 65 -9.75 0.19 -29.24
C THR A 65 -9.71 -1.30 -29.56
N GLN A 66 -10.59 -1.80 -30.43
CA GLN A 66 -10.60 -3.20 -30.83
C GLN A 66 -9.25 -3.61 -31.41
N MET A 67 -8.65 -2.78 -32.26
CA MET A 67 -7.32 -3.00 -32.81
C MET A 67 -6.19 -2.83 -31.76
N GLN A 68 -6.34 -1.92 -30.79
CA GLN A 68 -5.43 -1.86 -29.63
C GLN A 68 -5.44 -3.16 -28.82
N VAL A 69 -6.61 -3.74 -28.59
CA VAL A 69 -6.76 -5.03 -27.86
C VAL A 69 -6.08 -6.17 -28.62
N CYS A 70 -6.11 -6.17 -29.98
CA CYS A 70 -5.37 -7.14 -30.79
C CYS A 70 -3.86 -7.10 -30.51
N ILE A 71 -3.29 -5.90 -30.35
CA ILE A 71 -1.88 -5.70 -30.02
C ILE A 71 -1.62 -6.04 -28.54
N ALA A 72 -2.49 -5.56 -27.65
CA ALA A 72 -2.38 -5.74 -26.20
C ALA A 72 -2.33 -7.21 -25.79
N LYS A 73 -3.09 -8.08 -26.44
CA LYS A 73 -3.07 -9.53 -26.20
C LYS A 73 -1.68 -10.14 -26.41
N VAL A 74 -0.96 -9.71 -27.44
CA VAL A 74 0.39 -10.20 -27.73
C VAL A 74 1.40 -9.58 -26.75
N ALA A 75 1.27 -8.29 -26.48
CA ALA A 75 2.17 -7.57 -25.59
C ALA A 75 2.00 -8.02 -24.11
N ALA A 76 0.78 -8.34 -23.67
CA ALA A 76 0.49 -8.81 -22.31
C ALA A 76 1.02 -10.23 -22.01
N ASP A 77 1.47 -10.95 -23.02
CA ASP A 77 2.22 -12.22 -22.89
C ASP A 77 3.74 -12.00 -22.81
N GLY A 78 4.21 -10.74 -22.77
CA GLY A 78 5.62 -10.37 -22.66
C GLY A 78 6.39 -10.49 -23.99
N ALA A 79 5.70 -10.52 -25.13
CA ALA A 79 6.35 -10.61 -26.43
C ALA A 79 7.08 -9.31 -26.79
N ASP A 80 8.29 -9.43 -27.30
CA ASP A 80 9.00 -8.32 -27.97
C ASP A 80 8.34 -8.01 -29.30
N LEU A 81 7.64 -6.87 -29.36
CA LEU A 81 6.82 -6.47 -30.52
C LEU A 81 7.64 -6.12 -31.78
N ARG A 82 8.97 -6.13 -31.72
CA ARG A 82 9.88 -5.98 -32.88
C ARG A 82 10.09 -7.29 -33.63
N THR A 83 9.76 -8.41 -32.98
CA THR A 83 10.08 -9.74 -33.56
C THR A 83 9.07 -10.15 -34.63
N PRO A 84 9.51 -10.89 -35.66
CA PRO A 84 8.59 -11.42 -36.66
C PRO A 84 7.46 -12.25 -36.07
N ALA A 85 7.73 -13.03 -35.02
CA ALA A 85 6.71 -13.87 -34.37
C ALA A 85 5.62 -13.04 -33.71
N ALA A 86 5.97 -11.93 -33.05
CA ALA A 86 5.00 -11.03 -32.44
C ALA A 86 4.18 -10.28 -33.49
N LEU A 87 4.84 -9.84 -34.59
CA LEU A 87 4.16 -9.18 -35.70
C LEU A 87 3.22 -10.15 -36.46
N ASP A 88 3.59 -11.41 -36.58
CA ASP A 88 2.72 -12.46 -37.13
C ASP A 88 1.49 -12.68 -36.25
N ALA A 89 1.67 -12.73 -34.94
CA ALA A 89 0.56 -12.88 -33.99
C ALA A 89 -0.39 -11.67 -34.02
N ILE A 90 0.14 -10.43 -34.06
CA ILE A 90 -0.66 -9.22 -34.20
C ILE A 90 -1.43 -9.24 -35.53
N ALA A 91 -0.79 -9.57 -36.62
CA ALA A 91 -1.42 -9.65 -37.95
C ALA A 91 -2.54 -10.71 -37.98
N ALA A 92 -2.32 -11.88 -37.36
CA ALA A 92 -3.34 -12.91 -37.23
C ALA A 92 -4.53 -12.42 -36.39
N ASN A 93 -4.29 -11.67 -35.29
CA ASN A 93 -5.36 -11.07 -34.51
C ASN A 93 -6.16 -10.04 -35.31
N PHE A 94 -5.51 -9.21 -36.12
CA PHE A 94 -6.20 -8.27 -37.02
C PHE A 94 -7.06 -8.98 -38.08
N GLN A 95 -6.57 -10.07 -38.68
CA GLN A 95 -7.36 -10.88 -39.59
C GLN A 95 -8.55 -11.54 -38.89
N GLY A 96 -8.33 -12.08 -37.69
CA GLY A 96 -9.38 -12.65 -36.84
C GLY A 96 -10.44 -11.61 -36.45
N TRP A 97 -10.04 -10.37 -36.14
CA TRP A 97 -10.95 -9.26 -35.88
C TRP A 97 -11.81 -8.92 -37.11
N LEU A 98 -11.20 -8.77 -38.29
CA LEU A 98 -11.93 -8.45 -39.54
C LEU A 98 -12.91 -9.57 -39.91
N SER A 99 -12.49 -10.85 -39.84
CA SER A 99 -13.31 -12.00 -40.18
C SER A 99 -14.42 -12.26 -39.12
N GLY A 100 -14.19 -11.81 -37.89
CA GLY A 100 -15.16 -11.86 -36.78
C GLY A 100 -16.32 -10.88 -36.87
N GLY A 101 -16.39 -10.06 -37.94
CA GLY A 101 -17.53 -9.18 -38.21
C GLY A 101 -17.36 -7.76 -37.70
N ALA A 102 -16.12 -7.21 -37.75
CA ALA A 102 -15.88 -5.81 -37.47
C ALA A 102 -16.81 -4.89 -38.27
N SER A 103 -17.57 -4.04 -37.58
CA SER A 103 -18.62 -3.21 -38.18
C SER A 103 -18.07 -1.98 -38.85
N ASP A 104 -17.06 -1.36 -38.21
CA ASP A 104 -16.34 -0.21 -38.72
C ASP A 104 -14.88 -0.61 -39.03
N VAL A 105 -14.42 -0.29 -40.21
CA VAL A 105 -13.04 -0.59 -40.62
C VAL A 105 -12.58 0.45 -41.64
N GLY A 106 -11.56 1.23 -41.29
CA GLY A 106 -10.98 2.22 -42.18
C GLY A 106 -10.60 1.64 -43.54
N ALA A 107 -10.79 2.41 -44.63
CA ALA A 107 -10.62 1.93 -46.00
C ALA A 107 -9.24 1.32 -46.32
N GLN A 108 -8.15 1.94 -45.86
CA GLN A 108 -6.81 1.43 -45.98
C GLN A 108 -6.61 0.11 -45.22
N THR A 109 -7.03 0.06 -43.97
CA THR A 109 -6.96 -1.15 -43.11
C THR A 109 -7.71 -2.30 -43.79
N ARG A 110 -8.95 -2.10 -44.22
CA ARG A 110 -9.75 -3.11 -44.95
C ARG A 110 -9.07 -3.63 -46.19
N ALA A 111 -8.50 -2.71 -47.05
CA ALA A 111 -7.82 -3.09 -48.27
C ALA A 111 -6.55 -3.92 -48.00
N VAL A 112 -5.77 -3.51 -46.99
CA VAL A 112 -4.52 -4.22 -46.63
C VAL A 112 -4.82 -5.58 -46.04
N LEU A 113 -5.73 -5.70 -45.09
CA LEU A 113 -6.08 -6.97 -44.46
C LEU A 113 -6.68 -7.95 -45.49
N GLY A 114 -7.57 -7.49 -46.35
CA GLY A 114 -8.17 -8.31 -47.39
C GLY A 114 -7.16 -8.82 -48.42
N ALA A 115 -6.18 -8.00 -48.77
CA ALA A 115 -5.11 -8.42 -49.66
C ALA A 115 -4.13 -9.42 -48.99
N ALA A 116 -3.86 -9.23 -47.71
CA ALA A 116 -2.98 -10.10 -46.94
C ALA A 116 -3.60 -11.48 -46.66
N ASP A 117 -4.90 -11.59 -46.50
CA ASP A 117 -5.62 -12.84 -46.21
C ASP A 117 -5.44 -13.88 -47.32
N SER A 118 -5.31 -13.43 -48.58
CA SER A 118 -5.10 -14.28 -49.77
C SER A 118 -3.64 -14.50 -50.09
N ALA A 119 -2.69 -13.88 -49.39
CA ALA A 119 -1.28 -13.91 -49.69
C ALA A 119 -0.56 -15.11 -49.04
N PRO A 120 0.38 -15.78 -49.75
CA PRO A 120 1.16 -16.84 -49.14
C PRO A 120 2.21 -16.30 -48.19
N GLY A 121 2.50 -17.04 -47.11
CA GLY A 121 3.58 -16.74 -46.20
C GLY A 121 3.12 -16.48 -44.75
N ALA A 122 4.04 -15.98 -43.92
CA ALA A 122 3.71 -15.60 -42.53
C ALA A 122 2.81 -14.38 -42.53
N PRO A 123 1.79 -14.31 -41.61
CA PRO A 123 0.75 -13.27 -41.60
C PRO A 123 1.31 -11.84 -41.57
N GLY A 124 2.31 -11.57 -40.76
CA GLY A 124 2.92 -10.25 -40.65
C GLY A 124 3.68 -9.83 -41.90
N ALA A 125 4.41 -10.77 -42.50
CA ALA A 125 5.12 -10.51 -43.75
C ALA A 125 4.15 -10.28 -44.92
N ALA A 126 3.08 -11.06 -45.03
CA ALA A 126 2.03 -10.91 -46.03
C ALA A 126 1.31 -9.54 -45.88
N MET A 127 0.98 -9.16 -44.62
CA MET A 127 0.31 -7.89 -44.31
C MET A 127 1.22 -6.69 -44.63
N LEU A 128 2.49 -6.73 -44.27
CA LEU A 128 3.48 -5.70 -44.61
C LEU A 128 3.66 -5.55 -46.11
N ALA A 129 3.68 -6.65 -46.87
CA ALA A 129 3.79 -6.61 -48.32
C ALA A 129 2.53 -5.99 -48.94
N ALA A 130 1.34 -6.35 -48.47
CA ALA A 130 0.07 -5.74 -48.90
C ALA A 130 0.00 -4.24 -48.60
N ALA A 131 0.44 -3.83 -47.39
CA ALA A 131 0.48 -2.43 -46.98
C ALA A 131 1.44 -1.60 -47.89
N ARG A 132 2.64 -2.12 -48.16
CA ARG A 132 3.58 -1.46 -49.07
C ARG A 132 3.04 -1.35 -50.50
N SER A 133 2.35 -2.39 -51.01
CA SER A 133 1.71 -2.36 -52.32
C SER A 133 0.59 -1.29 -52.36
N PHE A 134 -0.22 -1.21 -51.32
CA PHE A 134 -1.25 -0.16 -51.20
C PHE A 134 -0.64 1.23 -51.22
N THR A 135 0.38 1.49 -50.41
CA THR A 135 1.07 2.77 -50.34
C THR A 135 1.72 3.18 -51.65
N ALA A 136 2.32 2.21 -52.39
CA ALA A 136 2.90 2.48 -53.70
C ALA A 136 1.84 2.81 -54.77
N GLY A 137 0.60 2.35 -54.60
CA GLY A 137 -0.52 2.55 -55.51
C GLY A 137 -1.36 3.83 -55.26
N THR A 138 -1.08 4.57 -54.19
CA THR A 138 -1.87 5.75 -53.81
C THR A 138 -1.00 6.86 -53.21
N ASN A 139 -1.45 8.12 -53.36
CA ASN A 139 -0.88 9.27 -52.66
C ASN A 139 -1.62 9.63 -51.37
N ARG A 140 -2.53 8.78 -50.93
CA ARG A 140 -3.35 8.93 -49.68
C ARG A 140 -3.14 7.73 -48.80
N SER A 141 -1.89 7.52 -48.30
CA SER A 141 -1.48 6.36 -47.52
C SER A 141 -1.22 6.66 -46.04
N ALA A 142 -1.33 7.96 -45.65
CA ALA A 142 -1.07 8.42 -44.30
C ALA A 142 -2.35 8.61 -43.48
N GLY A 143 -3.23 7.59 -43.43
CA GLY A 143 -4.40 7.58 -42.55
C GLY A 143 -4.02 7.47 -41.08
N ASN A 144 -4.94 7.86 -40.18
CA ASN A 144 -4.76 7.84 -38.73
C ASN A 144 -4.88 6.45 -38.11
N GLY A 145 -5.33 5.44 -38.87
CA GLY A 145 -5.65 4.09 -38.37
C GLY A 145 -4.51 3.29 -37.77
N SER A 146 -3.23 3.74 -37.89
CA SER A 146 -2.13 3.15 -37.09
C SER A 146 -1.89 3.92 -35.80
N LEU A 147 -2.05 5.24 -35.79
CA LEU A 147 -1.81 6.06 -34.59
C LEU A 147 -2.81 5.75 -33.48
N MET A 148 -4.09 5.60 -33.82
CA MET A 148 -5.19 5.31 -32.90
C MET A 148 -4.93 4.07 -32.04
N ARG A 149 -4.24 3.07 -32.58
CA ARG A 149 -4.05 1.74 -31.95
C ARG A 149 -2.66 1.48 -31.40
N THR A 150 -1.67 2.35 -31.66
CA THR A 150 -0.26 2.07 -31.34
C THR A 150 0.12 2.48 -29.91
N GLY A 151 -0.71 3.22 -29.20
CA GLY A 151 -0.42 3.71 -27.84
C GLY A 151 0.02 2.61 -26.85
N ILE A 152 -0.57 1.41 -26.93
CA ILE A 152 -0.25 0.26 -26.08
C ILE A 152 1.20 -0.26 -26.29
N VAL A 153 1.82 -0.02 -27.45
CA VAL A 153 3.20 -0.44 -27.74
C VAL A 153 4.20 0.20 -26.78
N ALA A 154 3.93 1.42 -26.34
CA ALA A 154 4.76 2.13 -25.36
C ALA A 154 4.92 1.33 -24.06
N LEU A 155 3.84 0.68 -23.59
CA LEU A 155 3.86 -0.13 -22.36
C LEU A 155 4.72 -1.40 -22.49
N GLY A 156 4.76 -2.00 -23.67
CA GLY A 156 5.60 -3.17 -23.93
C GLY A 156 7.11 -2.86 -23.94
N HIS A 157 7.49 -1.59 -24.04
CA HIS A 157 8.89 -1.16 -24.19
C HIS A 157 9.24 0.05 -23.27
N LEU A 158 8.76 0.08 -22.04
CA LEU A 158 9.05 1.16 -21.08
C LEU A 158 10.54 1.26 -20.74
N GLY A 159 11.28 0.14 -20.78
CA GLY A 159 12.69 0.07 -20.40
C GLY A 159 13.63 0.78 -21.38
N ASP A 160 13.31 0.82 -22.67
CA ASP A 160 14.20 1.37 -23.70
C ASP A 160 13.44 2.14 -24.79
N ALA A 161 13.81 3.41 -24.98
CA ALA A 161 13.17 4.30 -25.95
C ALA A 161 13.50 3.93 -27.41
N ALA A 162 14.66 3.34 -27.68
CA ALA A 162 15.03 2.90 -29.03
C ALA A 162 14.24 1.64 -29.41
N GLU A 163 14.12 0.68 -28.51
CA GLU A 163 13.27 -0.50 -28.72
C GLU A 163 11.80 -0.12 -28.92
N MET A 164 11.28 0.82 -28.10
CA MET A 164 9.93 1.38 -28.27
C MET A 164 9.76 1.99 -29.68
N THR A 165 10.75 2.75 -30.15
CA THR A 165 10.73 3.37 -31.48
C THR A 165 10.65 2.32 -32.57
N GLU A 166 11.51 1.29 -32.52
CA GLU A 166 11.51 0.19 -33.48
C GLU A 166 10.17 -0.56 -33.48
N ALA A 167 9.61 -0.84 -32.30
CA ALA A 167 8.32 -1.51 -32.17
C ALA A 167 7.16 -0.68 -32.72
N ALA A 168 7.11 0.62 -32.40
CA ALA A 168 6.07 1.53 -32.89
C ALA A 168 6.06 1.61 -34.42
N VAL A 169 7.24 1.74 -35.04
CA VAL A 169 7.40 1.73 -36.51
C VAL A 169 6.96 0.39 -37.12
N ALA A 170 7.38 -0.74 -36.51
CA ALA A 170 7.08 -2.08 -37.03
C ALA A 170 5.57 -2.39 -36.96
N VAL A 171 4.91 -2.08 -35.85
CA VAL A 171 3.48 -2.32 -35.65
C VAL A 171 2.64 -1.38 -36.55
N SER A 172 3.03 -0.11 -36.67
CA SER A 172 2.38 0.83 -37.60
C SER A 172 2.45 0.34 -39.03
N ALA A 173 3.63 -0.12 -39.46
CA ALA A 173 3.92 -0.56 -40.83
C ALA A 173 3.09 -1.77 -41.29
N LEU A 174 2.51 -2.56 -40.38
CA LEU A 174 1.64 -3.69 -40.75
C LEU A 174 0.50 -3.27 -41.67
N THR A 175 -0.02 -2.03 -41.51
CA THR A 175 -1.08 -1.50 -42.37
C THR A 175 -0.79 -0.11 -42.92
N HIS A 176 0.07 0.69 -42.27
CA HIS A 176 0.36 2.08 -42.61
C HIS A 176 1.89 2.33 -42.65
N PRO A 177 2.60 1.90 -43.69
CA PRO A 177 4.07 2.05 -43.83
C PRO A 177 4.49 3.47 -44.25
N ASP A 178 3.59 4.44 -44.22
CA ASP A 178 3.87 5.85 -44.54
C ASP A 178 4.77 6.50 -43.48
N PRO A 179 5.79 7.30 -43.84
CA PRO A 179 6.68 7.96 -42.90
C PRO A 179 5.97 8.88 -41.89
N ASP A 180 4.86 9.57 -42.29
CA ASP A 180 4.11 10.39 -41.36
C ASP A 180 3.42 9.54 -40.28
N CYS A 181 2.92 8.34 -40.65
CA CYS A 181 2.36 7.39 -39.68
C CYS A 181 3.41 6.84 -38.71
N ALA A 182 4.58 6.48 -39.22
CA ALA A 182 5.69 6.01 -38.40
C ALA A 182 6.13 7.07 -37.37
N ASP A 183 6.37 8.30 -37.81
CA ASP A 183 6.79 9.39 -36.96
C ASP A 183 5.72 9.73 -35.91
N ALA A 184 4.45 9.82 -36.30
CA ALA A 184 3.35 10.11 -35.40
C ALA A 184 3.24 9.05 -34.30
N CYS A 185 3.35 7.76 -34.63
CA CYS A 185 3.35 6.67 -33.66
C CYS A 185 4.53 6.75 -32.71
N VAL A 186 5.74 7.08 -33.19
CA VAL A 186 6.93 7.25 -32.34
C VAL A 186 6.76 8.43 -31.37
N LEU A 187 6.31 9.57 -31.86
CA LEU A 187 6.07 10.76 -31.01
C LEU A 187 5.04 10.46 -29.91
N TRP A 188 3.94 9.80 -30.27
CA TRP A 188 2.88 9.48 -29.31
C TRP A 188 3.31 8.42 -28.30
N CYS A 189 3.97 7.35 -28.73
CA CYS A 189 4.53 6.34 -27.82
C CYS A 189 5.59 6.94 -26.88
N SER A 190 6.42 7.89 -27.36
CA SER A 190 7.38 8.62 -26.52
C SER A 190 6.65 9.46 -25.47
N GLY A 191 5.53 10.12 -25.85
CA GLY A 191 4.64 10.82 -24.93
C GLY A 191 4.09 9.92 -23.86
N ILE A 192 3.47 8.80 -24.24
CA ILE A 192 2.89 7.81 -23.32
C ILE A 192 3.95 7.23 -22.39
N ARG A 193 5.11 6.80 -22.93
CA ARG A 193 6.22 6.26 -22.13
C ARG A 193 6.66 7.26 -21.04
N THR A 194 6.88 8.51 -21.41
CA THR A 194 7.29 9.56 -20.48
C THR A 194 6.19 9.86 -19.46
N ALA A 195 4.94 9.92 -19.90
CA ALA A 195 3.81 10.14 -19.01
C ALA A 195 3.67 9.02 -17.99
N VAL A 196 3.81 7.76 -18.39
CA VAL A 196 3.77 6.60 -17.47
C VAL A 196 4.91 6.65 -16.46
N LEU A 197 6.13 6.91 -16.88
CA LEU A 197 7.31 6.88 -16.01
C LEU A 197 7.42 8.12 -15.12
N HIS A 198 7.06 9.30 -15.63
CA HIS A 198 7.37 10.59 -14.97
C HIS A 198 6.15 11.48 -14.73
N GLY A 199 4.96 11.10 -15.19
CA GLY A 199 3.74 11.88 -14.98
C GLY A 199 3.73 13.25 -15.69
N THR A 200 4.38 13.40 -16.88
CA THR A 200 4.41 14.65 -17.66
C THR A 200 4.08 14.39 -19.13
N PHE A 201 3.71 15.44 -19.85
CA PHE A 201 3.47 15.38 -21.31
C PHE A 201 4.71 15.67 -22.16
N ASP A 202 5.87 15.95 -21.56
CA ASP A 202 7.09 16.39 -22.24
C ASP A 202 7.62 15.38 -23.25
N GLY A 203 7.25 14.11 -23.10
CA GLY A 203 7.67 13.01 -23.95
C GLY A 203 7.26 13.14 -25.42
N VAL A 204 6.18 13.85 -25.75
CA VAL A 204 5.76 14.10 -27.14
C VAL A 204 6.82 14.93 -27.86
N ARG A 205 7.23 16.04 -27.26
CA ARG A 205 8.31 16.89 -27.84
C ARG A 205 9.69 16.22 -27.74
N ALA A 206 9.98 15.49 -26.66
CA ALA A 206 11.22 14.73 -26.54
C ALA A 206 11.36 13.63 -27.64
N GLY A 207 10.23 13.09 -28.09
CA GLY A 207 10.14 12.13 -29.21
C GLY A 207 10.70 12.65 -30.55
N LEU A 208 10.81 13.95 -30.73
CA LEU A 208 11.46 14.54 -31.90
C LEU A 208 12.92 14.05 -32.07
N ASN A 209 13.58 13.68 -30.98
CA ASN A 209 14.92 13.12 -31.02
C ASN A 209 14.97 11.66 -31.49
N LEU A 210 13.83 10.96 -31.50
CA LEU A 210 13.71 9.55 -31.88
C LEU A 210 13.32 9.35 -33.36
N ILE A 211 12.79 10.39 -34.00
CA ILE A 211 12.48 10.35 -35.45
C ILE A 211 13.68 10.79 -36.30
N PRO A 212 13.67 10.49 -37.62
CA PRO A 212 14.74 10.90 -38.55
C PRO A 212 15.03 12.39 -38.49
N ALA A 213 16.32 12.79 -38.49
CA ALA A 213 16.77 14.15 -38.24
C ALA A 213 16.17 15.16 -39.23
N GLU A 214 16.03 14.77 -40.50
CA GLU A 214 15.45 15.58 -41.57
C GLU A 214 13.95 15.88 -41.41
N ARG A 215 13.27 15.13 -40.56
CA ARG A 215 11.82 15.27 -40.33
C ARG A 215 11.50 16.06 -39.04
N ARG A 216 12.49 16.26 -38.18
CA ARG A 216 12.31 16.89 -36.85
C ARG A 216 11.75 18.30 -36.91
N GLU A 217 12.26 19.13 -37.82
CA GLU A 217 11.83 20.53 -37.94
C GLU A 217 10.38 20.64 -38.43
N VAL A 218 9.96 19.73 -39.31
CA VAL A 218 8.58 19.69 -39.80
C VAL A 218 7.63 19.31 -38.68
N TRP A 219 7.98 18.27 -37.90
CA TRP A 219 7.17 17.85 -36.77
C TRP A 219 7.17 18.85 -35.61
N ALA A 220 8.29 19.52 -35.33
CA ALA A 220 8.32 20.60 -34.36
C ALA A 220 7.32 21.73 -34.71
N LYS A 221 7.30 22.16 -35.98
CA LYS A 221 6.31 23.16 -36.45
C LYS A 221 4.87 22.68 -36.37
N ARG A 222 4.61 21.39 -36.66
CA ARG A 222 3.26 20.78 -36.50
C ARG A 222 2.80 20.78 -35.06
N LEU A 223 3.70 20.51 -34.10
CA LEU A 223 3.39 20.57 -32.66
C LEU A 223 3.17 22.03 -32.20
N ASP A 224 3.99 22.98 -32.67
CA ASP A 224 3.78 24.40 -32.38
C ASP A 224 2.43 24.91 -32.91
N GLU A 225 2.03 24.47 -34.11
CA GLU A 225 0.73 24.78 -34.72
C GLU A 225 -0.43 24.19 -33.88
N ALA A 226 -0.28 22.96 -33.39
CA ALA A 226 -1.26 22.30 -32.52
C ALA A 226 -1.47 23.05 -31.19
N GLU A 227 -0.39 23.50 -30.58
CA GLU A 227 -0.44 24.28 -29.32
C GLU A 227 -1.02 25.70 -29.53
N ALA A 228 -0.88 26.27 -30.75
CA ALA A 228 -1.38 27.59 -31.05
C ALA A 228 -2.87 27.62 -31.45
N ASN A 229 -3.41 26.54 -31.99
CA ASN A 229 -4.75 26.51 -32.58
C ASN A 229 -5.69 25.53 -31.81
N PRO A 230 -7.02 25.78 -31.77
CA PRO A 230 -7.98 24.88 -31.12
C PRO A 230 -8.13 23.55 -31.89
N PRO A 231 -8.61 22.47 -31.26
CA PRO A 231 -8.72 21.15 -31.90
C PRO A 231 -9.50 21.12 -33.21
N HIS A 232 -10.58 21.89 -33.29
CA HIS A 232 -11.42 21.97 -34.48
C HIS A 232 -10.77 22.70 -35.66
N HIS A 233 -9.58 23.26 -35.51
CA HIS A 233 -8.77 23.81 -36.59
C HIS A 233 -8.26 22.68 -37.52
N PHE A 234 -8.08 21.49 -37.02
CA PHE A 234 -7.51 20.35 -37.71
C PHE A 234 -8.60 19.45 -38.32
N THR A 235 -9.33 20.00 -39.31
CA THR A 235 -10.54 19.40 -39.88
C THR A 235 -10.31 18.14 -40.70
N ASN A 236 -9.09 17.89 -41.24
CA ASN A 236 -8.78 16.67 -41.99
C ASN A 236 -8.14 15.61 -41.06
N ASN A 237 -8.79 15.33 -39.94
CA ASN A 237 -8.26 14.44 -38.90
C ASN A 237 -8.37 12.94 -39.21
N GLY A 238 -8.90 12.52 -40.33
CA GLY A 238 -8.65 11.23 -40.94
C GLY A 238 -7.20 11.06 -41.44
N TRP A 239 -6.46 12.18 -41.62
CA TRP A 239 -5.02 12.18 -41.88
C TRP A 239 -4.26 12.17 -40.55
N VAL A 240 -3.26 11.27 -40.42
CA VAL A 240 -2.53 11.03 -39.16
C VAL A 240 -1.96 12.30 -38.53
N VAL A 241 -1.48 13.25 -39.34
CA VAL A 241 -0.91 14.52 -38.83
C VAL A 241 -1.97 15.38 -38.15
N HIS A 242 -3.11 15.59 -38.81
CA HIS A 242 -4.20 16.37 -38.20
C HIS A 242 -4.85 15.64 -37.02
N ALA A 243 -4.90 14.29 -37.02
CA ALA A 243 -5.36 13.51 -35.88
C ALA A 243 -4.47 13.75 -34.65
N LEU A 244 -3.13 13.66 -34.82
CA LEU A 244 -2.16 13.96 -33.77
C LEU A 244 -2.28 15.41 -33.29
N GLN A 245 -2.36 16.37 -34.25
CA GLN A 245 -2.47 17.80 -33.92
C GLN A 245 -3.75 18.12 -33.16
N ALA A 246 -4.89 17.55 -33.55
CA ALA A 246 -6.17 17.75 -32.87
C ALA A 246 -6.12 17.20 -31.44
N ALA A 247 -5.60 15.96 -31.25
CA ALA A 247 -5.42 15.35 -29.93
C ALA A 247 -4.43 16.13 -29.05
N TRP A 248 -3.30 16.55 -29.61
CA TRP A 248 -2.30 17.35 -28.88
C TRP A 248 -2.81 18.74 -28.49
N SER A 249 -3.53 19.39 -29.41
CA SER A 249 -4.22 20.66 -29.15
C SER A 249 -5.24 20.54 -28.00
N ALA A 250 -6.07 19.49 -28.02
CA ALA A 250 -7.05 19.23 -26.97
C ALA A 250 -6.41 19.11 -25.59
N ILE A 251 -5.27 18.38 -25.51
CA ILE A 251 -4.53 18.18 -24.27
C ILE A 251 -3.87 19.49 -23.78
N THR A 252 -3.11 20.15 -24.64
CA THR A 252 -2.25 21.27 -24.23
C THR A 252 -2.99 22.58 -24.01
N ARG A 253 -4.13 22.76 -24.68
CA ARG A 253 -4.94 23.99 -24.58
C ARG A 253 -6.04 23.92 -23.53
N THR A 254 -6.34 22.74 -23.00
CA THR A 254 -7.24 22.59 -21.86
C THR A 254 -6.48 22.88 -20.58
N PRO A 255 -6.90 23.88 -19.78
CA PRO A 255 -6.24 24.18 -18.51
C PRO A 255 -6.37 23.01 -17.53
N VAL A 256 -5.28 22.69 -16.81
CA VAL A 256 -5.32 21.76 -15.69
C VAL A 256 -5.98 22.47 -14.50
N PRO A 257 -7.09 21.97 -13.95
CA PRO A 257 -7.72 22.56 -12.78
C PRO A 257 -6.80 22.56 -11.56
N GLU A 258 -6.87 23.59 -10.74
CA GLU A 258 -6.17 23.61 -9.46
C GLU A 258 -6.85 22.68 -8.44
N LEU A 259 -6.09 22.18 -7.47
CA LEU A 259 -6.64 21.36 -6.39
C LEU A 259 -7.42 22.27 -5.41
N SER A 260 -8.73 22.13 -5.39
CA SER A 260 -9.63 22.82 -4.44
C SER A 260 -10.79 21.85 -4.07
N PRO A 261 -10.57 20.91 -3.13
CA PRO A 261 -11.55 19.89 -2.78
C PRO A 261 -12.89 20.48 -2.31
N ALA A 262 -12.84 21.60 -1.58
CA ALA A 262 -14.03 22.31 -1.11
C ALA A 262 -14.91 22.85 -2.26
N GLU A 263 -14.30 23.18 -3.41
CA GLU A 263 -14.97 23.67 -4.60
C GLU A 263 -15.25 22.56 -5.64
N ASN A 264 -14.92 21.31 -5.30
CA ASN A 264 -15.01 20.13 -6.17
C ASN A 264 -14.13 20.25 -7.43
N THR A 265 -12.94 20.83 -7.28
CA THR A 265 -12.00 21.04 -8.37
C THR A 265 -10.75 20.20 -8.12
N PHE A 266 -10.35 19.41 -9.11
CA PHE A 266 -9.25 18.46 -9.00
C PHE A 266 -8.42 18.45 -10.28
N PRO A 267 -7.07 18.38 -10.22
CA PRO A 267 -6.22 18.30 -11.40
C PRO A 267 -6.58 17.15 -12.36
N ALA A 268 -7.00 16.00 -11.85
CA ALA A 268 -7.40 14.84 -12.64
C ALA A 268 -8.64 15.11 -13.56
N GLN A 269 -9.46 16.11 -13.26
CA GLN A 269 -10.57 16.52 -14.14
C GLN A 269 -10.09 16.99 -15.52
N HIS A 270 -8.80 17.32 -15.64
CA HIS A 270 -8.18 17.60 -16.93
C HIS A 270 -8.37 16.45 -17.94
N PHE A 271 -8.36 15.19 -17.48
CA PHE A 271 -8.65 14.03 -18.33
C PHE A 271 -10.00 14.22 -19.06
N ALA A 272 -11.07 14.43 -18.32
CA ALA A 272 -12.41 14.57 -18.88
C ALA A 272 -12.54 15.83 -19.75
N LEU A 273 -12.05 16.97 -19.28
CA LEU A 273 -12.15 18.25 -19.97
C LEU A 273 -11.39 18.24 -21.31
N ALA A 274 -10.18 17.69 -21.34
CA ALA A 274 -9.38 17.57 -22.55
C ALA A 274 -9.99 16.55 -23.53
N LEU A 275 -10.57 15.47 -23.01
CA LEU A 275 -11.24 14.48 -23.84
C LEU A 275 -12.52 15.05 -24.50
N GLU A 276 -13.31 15.80 -23.76
CA GLU A 276 -14.43 16.55 -24.32
C GLU A 276 -13.99 17.54 -25.41
N ALA A 277 -12.85 18.20 -25.22
CA ALA A 277 -12.27 19.08 -26.23
C ALA A 277 -11.82 18.31 -27.48
N ALA A 278 -11.31 17.09 -27.32
CA ALA A 278 -10.95 16.20 -28.45
C ALA A 278 -12.21 15.80 -29.27
N VAL A 279 -13.28 15.40 -28.60
CA VAL A 279 -14.55 15.08 -29.27
C VAL A 279 -15.12 16.31 -30.03
N ARG A 280 -14.95 17.50 -29.46
CA ARG A 280 -15.38 18.78 -30.14
C ARG A 280 -14.48 19.18 -31.31
N ALA A 281 -13.40 18.44 -31.61
CA ALA A 281 -12.66 18.62 -32.85
C ALA A 281 -13.55 18.40 -34.11
N GLY A 282 -14.54 17.52 -33.97
CA GLY A 282 -15.45 17.16 -35.08
C GLY A 282 -14.79 16.21 -36.07
N THR A 283 -15.52 15.82 -37.10
CA THR A 283 -15.13 14.87 -38.16
C THR A 283 -14.91 13.48 -37.59
N ASP A 284 -13.70 13.02 -37.44
CA ASP A 284 -13.26 11.69 -36.93
C ASP A 284 -13.03 11.82 -35.42
N THR A 285 -14.11 11.81 -34.64
CA THR A 285 -14.15 12.21 -33.24
C THR A 285 -13.71 11.11 -32.29
N ASP A 286 -14.02 9.86 -32.57
CA ASP A 286 -13.62 8.67 -31.80
C ASP A 286 -12.12 8.44 -31.91
N THR A 287 -11.56 8.46 -33.13
CA THR A 287 -10.11 8.33 -33.32
C THR A 287 -9.33 9.45 -32.61
N VAL A 288 -9.73 10.72 -32.77
CA VAL A 288 -9.02 11.83 -32.07
C VAL A 288 -9.10 11.67 -30.56
N ALA A 289 -10.28 11.30 -30.05
CA ALA A 289 -10.48 11.11 -28.61
C ALA A 289 -9.79 9.84 -28.09
N ALA A 290 -9.72 8.75 -28.86
CA ALA A 290 -8.95 7.54 -28.50
C ALA A 290 -7.43 7.86 -28.39
N ILE A 291 -6.88 8.59 -29.38
CA ILE A 291 -5.50 9.05 -29.37
C ILE A 291 -5.22 9.91 -28.12
N ALA A 292 -6.05 10.94 -27.89
CA ALA A 292 -5.91 11.82 -26.73
C ALA A 292 -6.06 11.04 -25.41
N GLY A 293 -7.05 10.16 -25.34
CA GLY A 293 -7.38 9.35 -24.17
C GLY A 293 -6.24 8.44 -23.72
N ALA A 294 -5.49 7.85 -24.66
CA ALA A 294 -4.31 7.04 -24.35
C ALA A 294 -3.23 7.85 -23.62
N LEU A 295 -2.92 9.05 -24.08
CA LEU A 295 -1.90 9.91 -23.47
C LEU A 295 -2.40 10.59 -22.18
N LEU A 296 -3.68 11.00 -22.14
CA LEU A 296 -4.30 11.51 -20.92
C LEU A 296 -4.35 10.45 -19.81
N GLY A 297 -4.72 9.21 -20.17
CA GLY A 297 -4.70 8.08 -19.25
C GLY A 297 -3.30 7.76 -18.76
N ALA A 298 -2.29 7.85 -19.63
CA ALA A 298 -0.88 7.71 -19.26
C ALA A 298 -0.40 8.79 -18.28
N ARG A 299 -1.01 9.96 -18.27
CA ARG A 299 -0.65 11.07 -17.37
C ARG A 299 -1.40 11.01 -16.05
N TRP A 300 -2.72 10.81 -16.10
CA TRP A 300 -3.58 10.90 -14.93
C TRP A 300 -3.87 9.57 -14.26
N GLY A 301 -3.51 8.46 -14.90
CA GLY A 301 -3.75 7.12 -14.40
C GLY A 301 -5.20 6.64 -14.57
N CYS A 302 -5.44 5.38 -14.29
CA CYS A 302 -6.76 4.79 -14.16
C CYS A 302 -7.58 5.55 -13.09
N SER A 303 -6.94 5.95 -12.00
CA SER A 303 -7.54 6.71 -10.91
C SER A 303 -8.02 8.11 -11.32
N GLY A 304 -7.49 8.68 -12.40
CA GLY A 304 -7.89 10.00 -12.94
C GLY A 304 -9.05 9.93 -13.94
N ILE A 305 -9.46 8.75 -14.36
CA ILE A 305 -10.59 8.57 -15.29
C ILE A 305 -11.91 8.54 -14.49
N PRO A 306 -12.98 9.25 -14.92
CA PRO A 306 -14.26 9.18 -14.21
C PRO A 306 -14.78 7.74 -14.06
N LEU A 307 -15.15 7.34 -12.85
CA LEU A 307 -15.58 5.96 -12.55
C LEU A 307 -16.80 5.53 -13.36
N GLU A 308 -17.70 6.46 -13.66
CA GLU A 308 -18.88 6.19 -14.51
C GLU A 308 -18.45 5.77 -15.93
N TRP A 309 -17.42 6.42 -16.50
CA TRP A 309 -16.91 6.07 -17.81
C TRP A 309 -16.14 4.75 -17.81
N GLN A 310 -15.35 4.49 -16.74
CA GLN A 310 -14.65 3.20 -16.60
C GLN A 310 -15.62 2.00 -16.57
N GLN A 311 -16.82 2.18 -15.99
CA GLN A 311 -17.83 1.15 -15.88
C GLN A 311 -18.66 0.98 -17.15
N ALA A 312 -18.91 2.09 -17.86
CA ALA A 312 -19.70 2.08 -19.08
C ALA A 312 -18.94 1.43 -20.24
N VAL A 313 -17.59 1.55 -20.27
CA VAL A 313 -16.80 1.15 -21.42
C VAL A 313 -16.73 -0.36 -21.56
N HIS A 314 -17.05 -0.85 -22.77
CA HIS A 314 -16.98 -2.26 -23.15
C HIS A 314 -16.88 -2.42 -24.67
N GLY A 315 -16.61 -3.62 -25.15
CA GLY A 315 -16.61 -3.92 -26.59
C GLY A 315 -15.96 -5.23 -26.96
N TRP A 316 -15.65 -5.39 -28.25
CA TRP A 316 -15.00 -6.57 -28.77
C TRP A 316 -13.57 -6.76 -28.18
N PRO A 317 -13.09 -8.01 -27.97
CA PRO A 317 -13.77 -9.28 -28.25
C PRO A 317 -14.72 -9.73 -27.14
N GLY A 318 -15.85 -10.23 -27.54
CA GLY A 318 -16.92 -10.61 -26.62
C GLY A 318 -17.50 -9.39 -25.94
N HIS A 319 -17.45 -9.32 -24.60
CA HIS A 319 -17.84 -8.16 -23.83
C HIS A 319 -16.65 -7.78 -22.92
N THR A 320 -15.52 -7.39 -23.55
CA THR A 320 -14.31 -6.94 -22.85
C THR A 320 -14.60 -5.63 -22.13
N THR A 321 -14.47 -5.61 -20.81
CA THR A 321 -14.80 -4.48 -19.92
C THR A 321 -13.60 -3.59 -19.64
N GLY A 322 -13.83 -2.41 -19.06
CA GLY A 322 -12.74 -1.54 -18.57
C GLY A 322 -11.77 -2.26 -17.63
N ALA A 323 -12.24 -3.17 -16.78
CA ALA A 323 -11.38 -3.96 -15.92
C ALA A 323 -10.48 -4.94 -16.69
N ASP A 324 -10.94 -5.48 -17.80
CA ASP A 324 -10.13 -6.34 -18.69
C ASP A 324 -9.06 -5.53 -19.42
N LEU A 325 -9.39 -4.30 -19.83
CA LEU A 325 -8.43 -3.37 -20.44
C LEU A 325 -7.32 -2.98 -19.45
N VAL A 326 -7.67 -2.68 -18.20
CA VAL A 326 -6.70 -2.44 -17.11
C VAL A 326 -5.77 -3.64 -16.94
N ARG A 327 -6.31 -4.86 -16.92
CA ARG A 327 -5.51 -6.09 -16.80
C ARG A 327 -4.51 -6.24 -17.94
N LEU A 328 -4.94 -6.04 -19.19
CA LEU A 328 -4.07 -6.11 -20.36
C LEU A 328 -2.96 -5.05 -20.30
N ALA A 329 -3.29 -3.80 -19.95
CA ALA A 329 -2.33 -2.71 -19.85
C ALA A 329 -1.27 -2.96 -18.78
N VAL A 330 -1.68 -3.37 -17.58
CA VAL A 330 -0.75 -3.66 -16.46
C VAL A 330 0.16 -4.84 -16.77
N ARG A 331 -0.36 -5.92 -17.33
CA ARG A 331 0.47 -7.08 -17.76
C ARG A 331 1.47 -6.68 -18.83
N THR A 332 1.04 -5.90 -19.83
CA THR A 332 1.94 -5.37 -20.87
C THR A 332 3.09 -4.57 -20.25
N ALA A 333 2.78 -3.64 -19.35
CA ALA A 333 3.79 -2.81 -18.71
C ALA A 333 4.75 -3.60 -17.78
N ARG A 334 4.33 -4.78 -17.32
CA ARG A 334 5.12 -5.72 -16.52
C ARG A 334 5.81 -6.82 -17.35
N GLY A 335 5.84 -6.70 -18.67
CA GLY A 335 6.46 -7.70 -19.53
C GLY A 335 5.81 -9.08 -19.44
N GLY A 336 4.47 -9.13 -19.35
CA GLY A 336 3.68 -10.37 -19.29
C GLY A 336 3.56 -11.00 -17.92
N SER A 337 4.09 -10.36 -16.87
CA SER A 337 4.12 -10.92 -15.52
C SER A 337 3.00 -10.36 -14.64
N ASP A 338 2.47 -11.21 -13.78
CA ASP A 338 1.64 -10.78 -12.65
C ASP A 338 2.53 -10.40 -11.45
N ASP A 339 1.96 -9.73 -10.46
CA ASP A 339 2.68 -9.47 -9.20
C ASP A 339 2.78 -10.74 -8.32
N ALA A 340 3.45 -10.63 -7.19
CA ALA A 340 3.64 -11.74 -6.27
C ALA A 340 2.32 -12.34 -5.70
N GLN A 341 1.22 -11.59 -5.77
CA GLN A 341 -0.11 -12.06 -5.40
C GLN A 341 -0.90 -12.61 -6.59
N GLY A 342 -0.29 -12.67 -7.78
CA GLY A 342 -0.93 -13.08 -9.03
C GLY A 342 -1.84 -12.01 -9.65
N TRP A 343 -1.87 -10.78 -9.11
CA TRP A 343 -2.65 -9.70 -9.71
C TRP A 343 -1.91 -9.13 -10.94
N PRO A 344 -2.58 -8.83 -12.05
CA PRO A 344 -4.03 -8.71 -12.20
C PRO A 344 -4.76 -9.97 -12.72
N SER A 345 -4.11 -11.13 -12.81
CA SER A 345 -4.68 -12.35 -13.40
C SER A 345 -5.22 -13.36 -12.37
N ALA A 346 -4.90 -13.19 -11.08
CA ALA A 346 -5.37 -14.08 -10.03
C ALA A 346 -6.90 -14.18 -10.01
N PRO A 347 -7.49 -15.39 -9.91
CA PRO A 347 -8.91 -15.56 -9.76
C PRO A 347 -9.44 -14.84 -8.52
N ARG A 348 -8.73 -14.97 -7.40
CA ARG A 348 -9.08 -14.35 -6.11
C ARG A 348 -7.85 -13.71 -5.48
N MET A 349 -8.07 -12.60 -4.77
CA MET A 349 -7.01 -11.95 -4.01
C MET A 349 -6.87 -12.58 -2.62
N SER A 350 -5.66 -12.57 -2.08
CA SER A 350 -5.39 -13.07 -0.72
C SER A 350 -6.15 -12.27 0.33
N LEU A 351 -6.80 -12.99 1.27
CA LEU A 351 -7.66 -12.41 2.30
C LEU A 351 -6.90 -11.93 3.56
N GLY A 352 -5.60 -12.16 3.64
CA GLY A 352 -4.78 -11.76 4.80
C GLY A 352 -5.27 -12.28 6.16
N GLY A 353 -6.10 -13.33 6.20
CA GLY A 353 -6.64 -13.88 7.44
C GLY A 353 -7.80 -13.09 8.07
N HIS A 354 -8.30 -12.05 7.40
CA HIS A 354 -9.47 -11.30 7.88
C HIS A 354 -10.74 -12.15 7.85
N ARG A 355 -11.49 -12.12 8.95
CA ARG A 355 -12.84 -12.73 8.98
C ARG A 355 -13.82 -11.83 8.24
N SER A 356 -14.77 -12.45 7.52
CA SER A 356 -15.87 -11.72 6.90
C SER A 356 -16.68 -10.97 7.95
N PHE A 357 -17.10 -9.77 7.63
CA PHE A 357 -18.07 -9.02 8.41
C PHE A 357 -18.96 -8.17 7.51
N ALA A 358 -20.21 -7.98 7.94
CA ALA A 358 -21.18 -7.11 7.32
C ALA A 358 -21.82 -6.23 8.39
N ILE A 359 -21.69 -4.92 8.29
CA ILE A 359 -22.23 -3.95 9.24
C ILE A 359 -23.01 -2.90 8.46
N SER A 360 -24.23 -2.56 8.90
CA SER A 360 -24.98 -1.48 8.27
C SER A 360 -24.31 -0.13 8.56
N HIS A 361 -24.26 0.72 7.53
CA HIS A 361 -23.80 2.10 7.68
C HIS A 361 -24.67 2.85 8.71
N PRO A 362 -24.10 3.62 9.66
CA PRO A 362 -24.85 4.24 10.75
C PRO A 362 -25.94 5.20 10.28
N HIS A 363 -25.76 5.84 9.11
CA HIS A 363 -26.67 6.85 8.59
C HIS A 363 -27.55 6.34 7.43
N ASP A 364 -27.25 5.18 6.84
CA ASP A 364 -28.05 4.58 5.78
C ASP A 364 -27.98 3.05 5.82
N PRO A 365 -29.01 2.37 6.28
CA PRO A 365 -29.04 0.91 6.36
C PRO A 365 -29.00 0.19 4.98
N GLY A 366 -29.17 0.93 3.90
CA GLY A 366 -29.03 0.42 2.54
C GLY A 366 -27.56 0.34 2.06
N VAL A 367 -26.62 0.86 2.85
CA VAL A 367 -25.19 0.67 2.64
C VAL A 367 -24.66 -0.31 3.68
N VAL A 368 -24.05 -1.38 3.20
CA VAL A 368 -23.38 -2.41 4.02
C VAL A 368 -21.88 -2.15 3.96
N LEU A 369 -21.25 -2.02 5.10
CA LEU A 369 -19.79 -1.91 5.23
C LEU A 369 -19.20 -3.30 5.45
N GLY A 370 -18.16 -3.64 4.70
CA GLY A 370 -17.55 -4.95 4.76
C GLY A 370 -16.08 -4.97 4.39
N ASN A 371 -15.58 -6.17 4.16
CA ASN A 371 -14.20 -6.40 3.74
C ASN A 371 -14.13 -7.38 2.56
N LEU A 372 -12.91 -7.59 2.03
CA LEU A 372 -12.68 -8.47 0.89
C LEU A 372 -13.12 -9.92 1.19
N ALA A 373 -13.00 -10.38 2.45
CA ALA A 373 -13.43 -11.72 2.84
C ALA A 373 -14.94 -11.92 2.65
N LEU A 374 -15.75 -10.90 2.94
CA LEU A 374 -17.18 -10.89 2.66
C LEU A 374 -17.45 -10.89 1.16
N ALA A 375 -16.79 -9.99 0.43
CA ALA A 375 -17.02 -9.79 -1.00
C ALA A 375 -16.63 -11.00 -1.86
N GLN A 376 -15.62 -11.77 -1.46
CA GLN A 376 -15.21 -13.01 -2.12
C GLN A 376 -15.80 -14.26 -1.47
N GLY A 377 -16.53 -14.12 -0.36
CA GLY A 377 -17.15 -15.21 0.38
C GLY A 377 -18.35 -15.80 -0.33
N THR A 378 -18.86 -16.92 0.22
CA THR A 378 -20.07 -17.59 -0.23
C THR A 378 -21.30 -17.21 0.62
N GLU A 379 -21.11 -16.32 1.59
CA GLU A 379 -22.22 -15.83 2.42
C GLU A 379 -23.17 -14.96 1.59
N ALA A 380 -24.46 -15.24 1.70
CA ALA A 380 -25.47 -14.44 1.01
C ALA A 380 -25.58 -13.05 1.65
N VAL A 381 -25.10 -12.03 0.96
CA VAL A 381 -25.32 -10.63 1.33
C VAL A 381 -26.39 -10.06 0.42
N PRO A 382 -27.51 -9.58 0.94
CA PRO A 382 -28.60 -9.08 0.10
C PRO A 382 -28.28 -7.65 -0.37
N VAL A 383 -27.44 -7.53 -1.39
CA VAL A 383 -27.03 -6.29 -2.03
C VAL A 383 -27.20 -6.39 -3.55
N ASP A 384 -27.41 -5.25 -4.19
CA ASP A 384 -27.64 -5.12 -5.63
C ASP A 384 -26.39 -4.56 -6.34
N ALA A 385 -25.46 -3.97 -5.55
CA ALA A 385 -24.21 -3.42 -6.06
C ALA A 385 -23.07 -3.54 -5.05
N VAL A 386 -21.84 -3.55 -5.56
CA VAL A 386 -20.62 -3.63 -4.76
C VAL A 386 -19.63 -2.55 -5.21
N VAL A 387 -19.13 -1.78 -4.26
CA VAL A 387 -18.04 -0.81 -4.48
C VAL A 387 -16.79 -1.33 -3.79
N SER A 388 -15.82 -1.75 -4.60
CA SER A 388 -14.55 -2.35 -4.14
C SER A 388 -13.43 -1.30 -4.17
N LEU A 389 -12.91 -0.96 -3.00
CA LEU A 389 -11.83 0.02 -2.79
C LEU A 389 -10.45 -0.66 -2.66
N CYS A 390 -10.29 -1.83 -3.26
CA CYS A 390 -9.04 -2.59 -3.25
C CYS A 390 -8.93 -3.45 -4.49
N ARG A 391 -7.76 -4.02 -4.71
CA ARG A 391 -7.54 -4.97 -5.83
C ARG A 391 -8.49 -6.15 -5.74
N MET A 392 -9.09 -6.47 -6.88
CA MET A 392 -10.01 -7.58 -7.03
C MET A 392 -9.41 -8.62 -7.97
N GLY A 393 -9.76 -9.89 -7.75
CA GLY A 393 -9.47 -10.98 -8.67
C GLY A 393 -10.37 -10.96 -9.90
N THR A 394 -10.18 -11.95 -10.79
CA THR A 394 -10.97 -12.10 -12.03
C THR A 394 -12.28 -12.85 -11.82
N ASP A 395 -12.41 -13.60 -10.73
CA ASP A 395 -13.67 -14.30 -10.40
C ASP A 395 -14.79 -13.30 -10.11
N PRO A 396 -16.05 -13.66 -10.41
CA PRO A 396 -17.20 -12.87 -10.02
C PRO A 396 -17.25 -12.65 -8.51
N ILE A 397 -17.55 -11.42 -8.12
CA ILE A 397 -17.77 -11.05 -6.71
C ILE A 397 -19.14 -11.59 -6.27
N LEU A 398 -19.28 -11.99 -5.01
CA LEU A 398 -20.50 -12.59 -4.45
C LEU A 398 -21.06 -13.71 -5.35
N PRO A 399 -20.37 -14.85 -5.50
CA PRO A 399 -20.71 -15.88 -6.47
C PRO A 399 -22.17 -16.30 -6.37
N GLY A 400 -22.89 -16.29 -7.51
CA GLY A 400 -24.31 -16.66 -7.59
C GLY A 400 -25.29 -15.50 -7.40
N ILE A 401 -24.81 -14.27 -7.21
CA ILE A 401 -25.63 -13.05 -7.16
C ILE A 401 -25.19 -12.15 -8.33
N ASP A 402 -26.14 -11.70 -9.14
CA ASP A 402 -25.88 -10.69 -10.17
C ASP A 402 -25.86 -9.32 -9.51
N VAL A 403 -24.68 -8.67 -9.47
CA VAL A 403 -24.49 -7.36 -8.83
C VAL A 403 -23.74 -6.42 -9.76
N GLU A 404 -24.11 -5.14 -9.72
CA GLU A 404 -23.31 -4.10 -10.34
C GLU A 404 -22.01 -3.93 -9.56
N HIS A 405 -20.86 -4.08 -10.23
CA HIS A 405 -19.54 -4.06 -9.56
C HIS A 405 -18.70 -2.84 -9.97
N VAL A 406 -18.56 -1.91 -9.05
CA VAL A 406 -17.70 -0.74 -9.17
C VAL A 406 -16.31 -1.05 -8.59
N ARG A 407 -15.27 -1.02 -9.44
CA ARG A 407 -13.88 -1.19 -9.02
C ARG A 407 -13.19 0.17 -8.95
N VAL A 408 -12.58 0.49 -7.83
CA VAL A 408 -11.92 1.77 -7.58
C VAL A 408 -10.43 1.55 -7.38
N TRP A 409 -9.61 2.23 -8.17
CA TRP A 409 -8.16 2.24 -7.96
C TRP A 409 -7.83 3.15 -6.78
N LEU A 410 -7.65 2.58 -5.61
CA LEU A 410 -7.35 3.30 -4.37
C LEU A 410 -6.38 2.47 -3.52
N VAL A 411 -5.23 3.04 -3.21
CA VAL A 411 -4.16 2.41 -2.44
C VAL A 411 -4.25 2.85 -0.98
N ASP A 412 -3.97 1.94 -0.05
CA ASP A 412 -3.99 2.20 1.38
C ASP A 412 -2.58 2.47 1.90
N SER A 413 -1.93 3.47 1.31
CA SER A 413 -0.58 3.91 1.67
C SER A 413 -0.44 5.39 1.37
N GLU A 414 0.25 6.10 2.25
CA GLU A 414 0.50 7.54 2.15
C GLU A 414 1.40 7.86 0.96
N GLY A 415 1.09 8.95 0.23
CA GLY A 415 1.84 9.39 -0.94
C GLY A 415 1.65 8.56 -2.22
N GLU A 416 0.95 7.42 -2.14
CA GLU A 416 0.84 6.48 -3.27
C GLU A 416 -0.33 6.78 -4.23
N ASN A 417 -1.25 7.67 -3.85
CA ASN A 417 -2.41 8.03 -4.67
C ASN A 417 -2.24 9.42 -5.30
N ALA A 418 -1.80 9.48 -6.55
CA ALA A 418 -1.64 10.74 -7.27
C ALA A 418 -2.93 11.58 -7.35
N ASN A 419 -4.11 10.95 -7.27
CA ASN A 419 -5.42 11.58 -7.42
C ASN A 419 -6.33 11.32 -6.20
N LEU A 420 -5.77 11.24 -4.96
CA LEU A 420 -6.50 10.80 -3.76
C LEU A 420 -7.85 11.47 -3.57
N HIS A 421 -7.90 12.80 -3.54
CA HIS A 421 -9.14 13.56 -3.34
C HIS A 421 -10.19 13.26 -4.41
N TYR A 422 -9.74 13.20 -5.67
CA TYR A 422 -10.62 12.90 -6.79
C TYR A 422 -11.23 11.51 -6.69
N VAL A 423 -10.40 10.50 -6.40
CA VAL A 423 -10.83 9.11 -6.28
C VAL A 423 -11.81 8.92 -5.13
N LEU A 424 -11.54 9.52 -3.97
CA LEU A 424 -12.42 9.45 -2.81
C LEU A 424 -13.78 10.11 -3.09
N ASP A 425 -13.79 11.29 -3.72
CA ASP A 425 -15.02 11.98 -4.15
C ASP A 425 -15.81 11.13 -5.14
N GLN A 426 -15.13 10.59 -6.19
CA GLN A 426 -15.77 9.74 -7.19
C GLN A 426 -16.36 8.46 -6.58
N ALA A 427 -15.63 7.79 -5.69
CA ALA A 427 -16.11 6.58 -5.03
C ALA A 427 -17.36 6.85 -4.18
N ALA A 428 -17.35 7.94 -3.40
CA ALA A 428 -18.51 8.32 -2.59
C ALA A 428 -19.72 8.70 -3.46
N ARG A 429 -19.50 9.41 -4.58
CA ARG A 429 -20.57 9.72 -5.56
C ARG A 429 -21.16 8.48 -6.23
N GLN A 430 -20.34 7.44 -6.45
CA GLN A 430 -20.88 6.17 -6.96
C GLN A 430 -21.80 5.52 -5.92
N VAL A 431 -21.47 5.56 -4.63
CA VAL A 431 -22.38 5.09 -3.59
C VAL A 431 -23.68 5.90 -3.59
N VAL A 432 -23.60 7.26 -3.70
CA VAL A 432 -24.78 8.15 -3.80
C VAL A 432 -25.65 7.75 -5.00
N ARG A 433 -25.06 7.59 -6.19
CA ARG A 433 -25.77 7.21 -7.42
C ARG A 433 -26.52 5.88 -7.23
N LEU A 434 -25.82 4.84 -6.79
CA LEU A 434 -26.40 3.52 -6.57
C LEU A 434 -27.54 3.55 -5.54
N ARG A 435 -27.41 4.36 -4.49
CA ARG A 435 -28.48 4.55 -3.49
C ARG A 435 -29.68 5.33 -4.05
N GLN A 436 -29.45 6.31 -4.90
CA GLN A 436 -30.54 7.03 -5.62
C GLN A 436 -31.29 6.12 -6.58
N GLU A 437 -30.63 5.12 -7.16
CA GLU A 437 -31.25 4.06 -7.96
C GLU A 437 -32.01 3.03 -7.11
N GLY A 438 -32.03 3.17 -5.80
CA GLY A 438 -32.69 2.26 -4.85
C GLY A 438 -31.92 1.00 -4.52
N LYS A 439 -30.67 0.86 -5.01
CA LYS A 439 -29.83 -0.33 -4.82
C LYS A 439 -29.26 -0.38 -3.41
N ARG A 440 -29.21 -1.59 -2.83
CA ARG A 440 -28.41 -1.85 -1.62
C ARG A 440 -26.95 -2.06 -2.02
N VAL A 441 -26.01 -1.38 -1.34
CA VAL A 441 -24.61 -1.32 -1.73
C VAL A 441 -23.72 -1.96 -0.69
N LEU A 442 -22.86 -2.89 -1.09
CA LEU A 442 -21.72 -3.31 -0.28
C LEU A 442 -20.54 -2.39 -0.60
N LEU A 443 -20.08 -1.63 0.39
CA LEU A 443 -18.86 -0.83 0.33
C LEU A 443 -17.75 -1.53 1.11
N HIS A 444 -16.66 -1.88 0.44
CA HIS A 444 -15.58 -2.62 1.09
C HIS A 444 -14.19 -2.26 0.57
N CYS A 445 -13.17 -2.50 1.41
CA CYS A 445 -11.77 -2.60 1.00
C CYS A 445 -11.20 -3.94 1.47
N LEU A 446 -9.89 -4.07 1.58
CA LEU A 446 -9.25 -5.32 2.02
C LEU A 446 -9.69 -5.70 3.43
N ALA A 447 -9.47 -4.83 4.42
CA ALA A 447 -9.76 -5.06 5.83
C ALA A 447 -11.07 -4.39 6.32
N GLY A 448 -11.56 -3.37 5.62
CA GLY A 448 -12.71 -2.55 6.05
C GLY A 448 -12.37 -1.46 7.08
N GLN A 449 -11.08 -1.14 7.26
CA GLN A 449 -10.61 -0.32 8.39
C GLN A 449 -10.17 1.11 8.03
N SER A 450 -9.72 1.36 6.78
CA SER A 450 -9.20 2.64 6.32
C SER A 450 -10.04 3.21 5.17
N ARG A 451 -9.87 2.70 3.94
CA ARG A 451 -10.56 3.18 2.73
C ARG A 451 -12.08 3.11 2.83
N THR A 452 -12.62 2.02 3.39
CA THR A 452 -14.08 1.86 3.58
C THR A 452 -14.68 2.96 4.45
N PRO A 453 -14.18 3.25 5.68
CA PRO A 453 -14.73 4.33 6.49
C PRO A 453 -14.46 5.72 5.91
N ALA A 454 -13.35 5.93 5.17
CA ALA A 454 -13.08 7.20 4.50
C ALA A 454 -14.17 7.53 3.46
N VAL A 455 -14.43 6.60 2.53
CA VAL A 455 -15.48 6.78 1.52
C VAL A 455 -16.88 6.83 2.16
N ALA A 456 -17.14 6.04 3.20
CA ALA A 456 -18.40 6.06 3.94
C ALA A 456 -18.66 7.41 4.63
N ALA A 457 -17.62 8.06 5.17
CA ALA A 457 -17.75 9.38 5.79
C ALA A 457 -18.06 10.47 4.75
N ILE A 458 -17.39 10.44 3.59
CA ILE A 458 -17.68 11.37 2.47
C ILE A 458 -19.09 11.13 1.94
N TYR A 459 -19.52 9.86 1.83
CA TYR A 459 -20.88 9.51 1.47
C TYR A 459 -21.90 10.12 2.44
N SER A 460 -21.69 10.01 3.76
CA SER A 460 -22.56 10.63 4.77
C SER A 460 -22.69 12.14 4.57
N HIS A 461 -21.57 12.78 4.23
CA HIS A 461 -21.57 14.21 3.94
C HIS A 461 -22.37 14.55 2.68
N LEU A 462 -22.11 13.86 1.58
CA LEU A 462 -22.75 14.12 0.27
C LEU A 462 -24.24 13.79 0.26
N ALA A 463 -24.64 12.68 0.90
CA ALA A 463 -26.02 12.20 0.86
C ALA A 463 -26.91 12.81 1.94
N ILE A 464 -26.36 13.13 3.13
CA ILE A 464 -27.12 13.44 4.34
C ILE A 464 -26.70 14.80 4.93
N GLY A 465 -25.53 15.33 4.55
CA GLY A 465 -25.01 16.60 5.08
C GLY A 465 -24.33 16.49 6.45
N THR A 466 -23.97 15.27 6.86
CA THR A 466 -23.28 15.04 8.14
C THR A 466 -21.84 15.55 8.03
N ASP A 467 -21.35 16.24 9.04
CA ASP A 467 -19.94 16.66 9.07
C ASP A 467 -19.01 15.46 9.25
N SER A 468 -17.75 15.58 8.75
CA SER A 468 -16.80 14.47 8.72
C SER A 468 -16.44 13.91 10.09
N ARG A 469 -16.31 14.76 11.11
CA ARG A 469 -15.98 14.34 12.47
C ARG A 469 -17.08 13.48 13.07
N THR A 470 -18.32 13.91 12.94
CA THR A 470 -19.51 13.14 13.38
C THR A 470 -19.59 11.83 12.60
N ALA A 471 -19.49 11.88 11.27
CA ALA A 471 -19.55 10.68 10.44
C ALA A 471 -18.47 9.66 10.79
N LEU A 472 -17.22 10.09 10.96
CA LEU A 472 -16.11 9.19 11.36
C LEU A 472 -16.29 8.63 12.77
N ASN A 473 -16.80 9.42 13.71
CA ASN A 473 -17.07 8.94 15.07
C ASN A 473 -18.18 7.89 15.10
N ASP A 474 -19.26 8.10 14.34
CA ASP A 474 -20.37 7.15 14.27
C ASP A 474 -19.95 5.86 13.54
N LEU A 475 -19.14 5.99 12.50
CA LEU A 475 -18.50 4.84 11.83
C LEU A 475 -17.57 4.07 12.77
N ARG A 476 -16.78 4.78 13.61
CA ARG A 476 -15.97 4.12 14.64
C ARG A 476 -16.83 3.32 15.61
N GLN A 477 -17.96 3.84 16.05
CA GLN A 477 -18.83 3.12 16.99
C GLN A 477 -19.38 1.80 16.41
N VAL A 478 -19.70 1.76 15.12
CA VAL A 478 -20.26 0.56 14.50
C VAL A 478 -19.19 -0.42 13.99
N LEU A 479 -18.03 0.08 13.56
CA LEU A 479 -16.94 -0.75 13.04
C LEU A 479 -16.02 -1.31 14.13
N THR A 480 -16.04 -0.73 15.36
CA THR A 480 -15.17 -1.17 16.46
C THR A 480 -15.78 -2.32 17.27
N ASN A 481 -15.91 -3.50 16.70
CA ASN A 481 -15.92 -4.71 17.51
C ASN A 481 -14.48 -5.11 17.92
N GLY A 482 -13.74 -4.13 18.50
CA GLY A 482 -12.38 -4.36 19.01
C GLY A 482 -11.23 -4.04 18.03
N TRP A 483 -11.49 -3.35 16.92
CA TRP A 483 -10.50 -2.94 15.92
C TRP A 483 -10.45 -1.42 15.82
N HIS A 484 -9.25 -0.85 15.73
CA HIS A 484 -9.09 0.58 15.50
C HIS A 484 -9.44 0.92 14.05
N LEU A 485 -10.10 2.06 13.82
CA LEU A 485 -10.15 2.67 12.50
C LEU A 485 -8.78 3.31 12.26
N GLU A 486 -8.02 2.74 11.36
CA GLU A 486 -6.68 3.20 11.00
C GLU A 486 -6.69 3.71 9.56
N ALA A 487 -7.27 4.87 9.32
CA ALA A 487 -6.93 5.63 8.13
C ALA A 487 -5.57 6.29 8.38
N HIS A 488 -4.63 6.17 7.42
CA HIS A 488 -3.41 6.96 7.50
C HIS A 488 -3.72 8.46 7.41
N PRO A 489 -2.84 9.35 7.91
CA PRO A 489 -3.11 10.79 8.04
C PRO A 489 -3.60 11.44 6.75
N GLU A 490 -2.93 11.22 5.62
CA GLU A 490 -3.29 11.78 4.31
C GLU A 490 -4.75 11.46 3.91
N MET A 491 -5.20 10.23 4.15
CA MET A 491 -6.59 9.85 3.84
C MET A 491 -7.59 10.52 4.79
N HIS A 492 -7.20 10.69 6.06
CA HIS A 492 -8.02 11.39 7.04
C HIS A 492 -8.15 12.89 6.68
N ASP A 493 -7.04 13.51 6.28
CA ASP A 493 -7.00 14.92 5.86
C ASP A 493 -7.82 15.12 4.58
N ALA A 494 -7.67 14.24 3.60
CA ALA A 494 -8.47 14.28 2.37
C ALA A 494 -9.99 14.18 2.65
N VAL A 495 -10.42 13.33 3.60
CA VAL A 495 -11.82 13.28 4.05
C VAL A 495 -12.25 14.60 4.65
N HIS A 496 -11.41 15.20 5.50
CA HIS A 496 -11.71 16.50 6.10
C HIS A 496 -11.84 17.61 5.06
N GLU A 497 -10.89 17.72 4.13
CA GLU A 497 -10.88 18.72 3.06
C GLU A 497 -12.08 18.58 2.11
N LEU A 498 -12.43 17.35 1.74
CA LEU A 498 -13.58 17.07 0.88
C LEU A 498 -14.93 17.38 1.54
N THR A 499 -14.98 17.43 2.87
CA THR A 499 -16.23 17.69 3.62
C THR A 499 -16.28 19.09 4.24
N THR A 500 -15.16 19.84 4.21
CA THR A 500 -15.09 21.22 4.73
C THR A 500 -15.51 22.20 3.63
N GLY A 501 -16.34 23.19 3.96
CA GLY A 501 -16.76 24.28 3.04
C GLY A 501 -17.93 23.94 2.10
N ARG A 502 -18.26 22.70 1.90
CA ARG A 502 -19.52 22.34 1.22
C ARG A 502 -20.68 22.58 2.17
N ALA A 503 -21.36 23.73 2.06
CA ALA A 503 -22.70 23.85 2.62
C ALA A 503 -23.51 22.68 2.04
N GLY A 504 -24.15 21.87 2.88
CA GLY A 504 -25.10 20.85 2.47
C GLY A 504 -26.25 21.48 1.66
N GLY A 505 -25.94 21.85 0.45
CA GLY A 505 -26.83 22.48 -0.52
C GLY A 505 -27.24 21.43 -1.52
N GLY A 506 -28.38 20.82 -1.24
CA GLY A 506 -29.05 20.02 -2.23
C GLY A 506 -29.16 20.79 -3.53
N GLN A 507 -28.66 20.23 -4.62
CA GLN A 507 -29.35 20.43 -5.87
C GLN A 507 -30.81 19.99 -5.67
N PRO A 508 -31.78 20.63 -6.32
CA PRO A 508 -33.18 20.34 -6.05
C PRO A 508 -33.42 18.84 -6.22
N ALA A 509 -33.91 18.24 -5.18
CA ALA A 509 -34.40 16.89 -5.14
C ALA A 509 -35.32 16.69 -6.34
N GLY A 510 -35.02 15.72 -7.19
CA GLY A 510 -36.08 14.99 -7.87
C GLY A 510 -37.03 14.47 -6.77
N PRO A 511 -38.27 14.15 -7.04
CA PRO A 511 -39.35 14.07 -6.08
C PRO A 511 -38.97 13.25 -4.85
N GLY A 512 -39.16 13.90 -3.70
CA GLY A 512 -38.72 13.46 -2.40
C GLY A 512 -38.97 11.98 -2.13
N VAL A 513 -37.99 11.37 -1.50
CA VAL A 513 -38.23 10.19 -0.66
C VAL A 513 -39.12 10.66 0.49
N THR A 514 -40.40 10.62 0.27
CA THR A 514 -41.35 10.61 1.36
C THR A 514 -41.10 9.33 2.13
N THR A 515 -40.81 9.45 3.40
CA THR A 515 -40.90 8.39 4.38
C THR A 515 -42.34 7.82 4.30
N THR A 516 -42.53 6.83 3.46
CA THR A 516 -43.70 5.98 3.54
C THR A 516 -43.39 4.84 4.48
N ASP A 517 -44.31 4.58 5.32
CA ASP A 517 -44.36 3.62 6.42
C ASP A 517 -43.54 2.33 6.25
N PRO A 518 -43.05 1.77 7.38
CA PRO A 518 -42.24 0.56 7.37
C PRO A 518 -43.05 -0.59 6.82
N VAL A 519 -42.71 -1.07 5.63
CA VAL A 519 -43.12 -2.42 5.20
C VAL A 519 -42.44 -3.36 6.18
N THR A 520 -43.25 -4.04 6.94
CA THR A 520 -42.89 -5.11 7.84
C THR A 520 -42.13 -6.21 7.08
N ALA A 521 -40.81 -6.07 7.02
CA ALA A 521 -39.93 -7.18 6.69
C ALA A 521 -39.69 -7.95 7.98
N GLY A 522 -39.97 -9.23 7.96
CA GLY A 522 -39.75 -10.14 9.09
C GLY A 522 -38.28 -10.12 9.54
N PRO A 523 -38.02 -10.48 10.79
CA PRO A 523 -36.71 -10.29 11.39
C PRO A 523 -35.65 -11.15 10.68
N ALA A 524 -34.62 -10.48 10.13
CA ALA A 524 -33.38 -11.15 9.75
C ALA A 524 -32.73 -11.68 11.04
N PRO A 525 -32.11 -12.88 11.00
CA PRO A 525 -31.46 -13.43 12.18
C PRO A 525 -30.29 -12.54 12.61
N ALA A 526 -30.46 -11.92 13.75
CA ALA A 526 -29.41 -11.15 14.39
C ALA A 526 -28.37 -12.09 15.00
N TYR A 527 -27.17 -12.12 14.43
CA TYR A 527 -26.01 -12.63 15.16
C TYR A 527 -25.56 -11.57 16.17
N ARG A 528 -26.20 -11.61 17.34
CA ARG A 528 -25.76 -10.90 18.53
C ARG A 528 -24.96 -11.85 19.40
N THR A 529 -23.67 -11.56 19.59
CA THR A 529 -22.99 -11.88 20.85
C THR A 529 -22.96 -10.61 21.68
N ALA A 530 -23.66 -10.64 22.80
CA ALA A 530 -23.82 -9.52 23.72
C ALA A 530 -22.52 -9.22 24.46
N PRO A 531 -22.15 -7.94 24.66
CA PRO A 531 -21.14 -7.56 25.64
C PRO A 531 -21.80 -7.49 27.03
N ARG A 532 -21.11 -8.02 28.02
CA ARG A 532 -21.44 -7.80 29.42
C ARG A 532 -21.08 -6.36 29.80
N GLU A 533 -22.09 -5.63 30.30
CA GLU A 533 -21.92 -4.34 30.96
C GLU A 533 -20.94 -4.43 32.14
N ARG A 534 -19.98 -3.52 32.19
CA ARG A 534 -19.36 -3.03 33.42
C ARG A 534 -19.07 -1.54 33.30
N ASP A 535 -19.78 -0.81 34.14
CA ASP A 535 -19.56 0.49 34.72
C ASP A 535 -18.64 1.50 34.01
N ARG A 536 -19.27 2.55 33.49
CA ARG A 536 -18.63 3.81 33.11
C ARG A 536 -18.99 4.90 34.10
N ALA A 537 -17.99 5.54 34.66
CA ALA A 537 -18.07 6.90 35.19
C ALA A 537 -17.53 7.88 34.14
N PRO A 538 -18.08 9.12 34.06
CA PRO A 538 -17.78 10.03 32.96
C PRO A 538 -16.46 10.78 33.18
N ALA A 539 -15.64 10.88 32.14
CA ALA A 539 -14.48 11.77 32.08
C ALA A 539 -14.84 13.02 31.28
N GLU A 540 -14.71 14.17 31.95
CA GLU A 540 -14.88 15.50 31.39
C GLU A 540 -13.72 15.87 30.44
N GLN A 541 -14.07 16.65 29.46
CA GLN A 541 -13.25 17.22 28.38
C GLN A 541 -12.11 18.10 28.89
N ARG A 542 -10.93 17.97 28.29
CA ARG A 542 -10.02 19.07 27.99
C ARG A 542 -9.41 18.88 26.62
N GLN A 543 -9.71 19.84 25.80
CA GLN A 543 -9.18 20.06 24.47
C GLN A 543 -7.98 21.00 24.63
N GLU A 544 -6.80 20.59 24.24
CA GLU A 544 -5.69 21.48 23.90
C GLU A 544 -5.18 21.07 22.51
N GLU A 545 -5.13 22.07 21.65
CA GLU A 545 -4.62 22.00 20.29
C GLU A 545 -3.14 21.65 20.33
N LEU A 546 -2.73 20.61 19.58
CA LEU A 546 -1.34 20.35 19.22
C LEU A 546 -1.09 20.94 17.86
N ASP A 547 -0.26 21.98 17.85
CA ASP A 547 0.35 22.61 16.67
C ASP A 547 1.41 21.63 16.13
N LEU A 548 1.09 20.87 15.12
CA LEU A 548 2.02 20.00 14.41
C LEU A 548 2.59 20.79 13.22
N GLY A 549 3.82 21.29 13.39
CA GLY A 549 4.62 21.83 12.30
C GLY A 549 5.07 20.72 11.32
N PRO A 550 5.53 21.09 10.11
CA PRO A 550 5.45 20.26 8.91
C PRO A 550 6.40 19.06 8.88
N ASP A 551 5.96 18.04 8.20
CA ASP A 551 6.40 16.75 7.63
C ASP A 551 7.90 16.37 7.50
N GLU A 552 8.83 17.04 8.15
CA GLU A 552 10.26 16.69 8.13
C GLU A 552 10.70 15.72 9.25
N GLU A 553 9.85 15.46 10.24
CA GLU A 553 10.23 14.72 11.46
C GLU A 553 10.40 13.21 11.25
N PRO A 554 9.52 12.50 10.53
CA PRO A 554 9.71 11.06 10.29
C PRO A 554 10.91 10.74 9.39
N GLU A 555 11.21 11.58 8.40
CA GLU A 555 12.40 11.40 7.55
C GLU A 555 13.69 11.62 8.33
N ARG A 556 13.75 12.65 9.18
CA ARG A 556 14.91 12.89 10.07
C ARG A 556 15.13 11.75 11.05
N GLN A 557 14.06 11.17 11.57
CA GLN A 557 14.14 10.03 12.50
C GLN A 557 14.63 8.76 11.80
N ARG A 558 14.20 8.52 10.55
CA ARG A 558 14.71 7.41 9.72
C ARG A 558 16.20 7.61 9.37
N GLU A 559 16.58 8.82 8.97
CA GLU A 559 17.99 9.17 8.70
C GLU A 559 18.86 8.98 9.96
N PHE A 560 18.36 9.38 11.13
CA PHE A 560 19.06 9.16 12.40
C PHE A 560 19.37 7.67 12.66
N LEU A 561 18.43 6.74 12.37
CA LEU A 561 18.70 5.31 12.53
C LEU A 561 19.75 4.76 11.56
N LYS A 562 19.97 5.41 10.41
CA LYS A 562 21.02 5.04 9.45
C LYS A 562 22.41 5.46 9.90
N GLU A 563 22.52 6.37 10.86
CA GLU A 563 23.81 6.76 11.43
C GLU A 563 24.48 5.60 12.15
N LYS A 564 25.80 5.48 12.01
CA LYS A 564 26.58 4.41 12.67
C LYS A 564 26.36 4.36 14.18
N GLY A 565 26.19 5.51 14.83
CA GLY A 565 25.94 5.63 16.26
C GLY A 565 24.61 5.02 16.69
N ALA A 566 23.53 5.30 15.96
CA ALA A 566 22.21 4.76 16.24
C ALA A 566 22.17 3.24 16.00
N ALA A 567 22.72 2.77 14.89
CA ALA A 567 22.84 1.35 14.59
C ALA A 567 23.65 0.59 15.67
N SER A 568 24.73 1.18 16.17
CA SER A 568 25.51 0.63 17.28
C SER A 568 24.65 0.51 18.54
N ARG A 569 23.84 1.50 18.88
CA ARG A 569 22.96 1.50 20.07
C ARG A 569 21.86 0.44 19.98
N VAL A 570 21.23 0.25 18.84
CA VAL A 570 20.22 -0.83 18.66
C VAL A 570 20.88 -2.21 18.84
N ARG A 571 22.04 -2.43 18.24
CA ARG A 571 22.84 -3.65 18.44
C ARG A 571 23.25 -3.82 19.89
N GLY A 572 23.70 -2.72 20.52
CA GLY A 572 24.05 -2.66 21.93
C GLY A 572 22.90 -3.05 22.85
N MET A 573 21.69 -2.55 22.58
CA MET A 573 20.48 -2.91 23.31
C MET A 573 20.21 -4.41 23.26
N MET A 574 20.21 -5.01 22.07
CA MET A 574 19.91 -6.44 21.88
C MET A 574 20.96 -7.35 22.53
N LEU A 575 22.23 -7.03 22.32
CA LEU A 575 23.34 -7.81 22.89
C LEU A 575 23.49 -7.57 24.40
N GLY A 576 23.25 -6.35 24.86
CA GLY A 576 23.28 -6.03 26.30
C GLY A 576 22.18 -6.75 27.08
N LEU A 577 20.97 -6.80 26.53
CA LEU A 577 19.85 -7.61 27.04
C LEU A 577 20.29 -9.08 27.24
N ALA A 578 20.91 -9.68 26.23
CA ALA A 578 21.30 -11.06 26.23
C ALA A 578 22.47 -11.36 27.22
N LEU A 579 23.45 -10.48 27.28
CA LEU A 579 24.53 -10.59 28.27
C LEU A 579 24.02 -10.46 29.71
N GLY A 580 23.05 -9.55 29.92
CA GLY A 580 22.39 -9.40 31.23
C GLY A 580 21.63 -10.66 31.65
N ASP A 581 20.79 -11.21 30.75
CA ASP A 581 20.07 -12.47 30.97
C ASP A 581 21.03 -13.62 31.32
N THR A 582 22.11 -13.75 30.55
CA THR A 582 23.14 -14.81 30.76
C THR A 582 23.90 -14.63 32.07
N LEU A 583 24.35 -13.40 32.37
CA LEU A 583 25.09 -13.11 33.61
C LEU A 583 24.19 -13.25 34.84
N GLY A 584 22.97 -12.79 34.75
CA GLY A 584 21.99 -12.90 35.82
C GLY A 584 21.61 -14.33 36.13
N ALA A 585 21.32 -15.14 35.12
CA ALA A 585 21.06 -16.59 35.29
C ALA A 585 22.22 -17.34 35.91
N ALA A 586 23.45 -16.91 35.63
CA ALA A 586 24.68 -17.43 36.24
C ALA A 586 25.04 -16.79 37.59
N LYS A 587 24.19 -15.85 38.09
CA LYS A 587 24.50 -15.08 39.31
C LYS A 587 25.90 -14.46 39.30
N GLY A 588 26.29 -13.86 38.16
CA GLY A 588 27.58 -13.23 37.92
C GLY A 588 28.79 -14.21 37.81
N LYS A 589 28.57 -15.52 37.86
CA LYS A 589 29.62 -16.54 37.83
C LYS A 589 29.62 -17.27 36.48
N LEU A 590 30.22 -16.66 35.49
CA LEU A 590 30.36 -17.29 34.17
C LEU A 590 31.50 -18.30 34.13
N PRO A 591 31.41 -19.35 33.28
CA PRO A 591 32.55 -20.22 33.01
C PRO A 591 33.71 -19.43 32.38
N ALA A 592 34.96 -19.79 32.77
CA ALA A 592 36.15 -19.10 32.27
C ALA A 592 36.29 -19.25 30.72
N GLU A 593 35.91 -20.40 30.19
CA GLU A 593 36.02 -20.75 28.78
C GLU A 593 34.72 -21.38 28.25
N GLY A 594 34.59 -21.45 26.93
CA GLY A 594 33.47 -22.09 26.25
C GLY A 594 32.26 -21.16 26.00
N PRO A 595 31.23 -21.64 25.31
CA PRO A 595 30.08 -20.85 24.92
C PRO A 595 29.22 -20.42 26.12
N LEU A 596 28.74 -19.17 26.05
CA LEU A 596 27.76 -18.63 27.00
C LEU A 596 26.35 -18.93 26.51
N ARG A 597 25.52 -19.42 27.40
CA ARG A 597 24.16 -19.86 27.05
C ARG A 597 23.15 -18.75 27.28
N ALA A 598 22.32 -18.54 26.29
CA ALA A 598 21.20 -17.62 26.39
C ALA A 598 20.11 -18.14 27.34
N GLY A 599 19.48 -17.27 28.10
CA GLY A 599 18.29 -17.58 28.88
C GLY A 599 16.99 -17.50 28.04
N VAL A 600 15.87 -17.76 28.71
CA VAL A 600 14.54 -17.74 28.06
C VAL A 600 14.11 -16.34 27.67
N SER A 601 14.53 -15.31 28.42
CA SER A 601 14.25 -13.90 28.07
C SER A 601 14.88 -13.54 26.73
N THR A 602 16.13 -13.92 26.51
CA THR A 602 16.85 -13.71 25.24
C THR A 602 16.21 -14.46 24.08
N GLN A 603 15.86 -15.74 24.28
CA GLN A 603 15.18 -16.52 23.23
C GLN A 603 13.87 -15.84 22.81
N LEU A 604 13.01 -15.50 23.75
CA LEU A 604 11.73 -14.84 23.46
C LEU A 604 11.92 -13.44 22.87
N ALA A 605 12.97 -12.69 23.25
CA ALA A 605 13.31 -11.40 22.65
C ALA A 605 13.68 -11.53 21.16
N CYS A 606 14.38 -12.61 20.77
CA CYS A 606 14.63 -12.91 19.35
C CYS A 606 13.31 -13.07 18.57
N PHE A 607 12.35 -13.80 19.13
CA PHE A 607 11.05 -14.00 18.50
C PHE A 607 10.16 -12.74 18.54
N THR A 608 10.33 -11.86 19.53
CA THR A 608 9.69 -10.54 19.54
C THR A 608 10.23 -9.66 18.42
N ALA A 609 11.56 -9.58 18.28
CA ALA A 609 12.19 -8.80 17.21
C ALA A 609 11.80 -9.32 15.82
N GLU A 610 11.88 -10.62 15.61
CA GLU A 610 11.48 -11.27 14.35
C GLU A 610 9.99 -11.09 14.07
N GLY A 611 9.14 -11.24 15.08
CA GLY A 611 7.71 -10.99 14.95
C GLY A 611 7.38 -9.53 14.64
N THR A 612 8.15 -8.60 15.20
CA THR A 612 8.04 -7.16 14.89
C THR A 612 8.44 -6.91 13.43
N ILE A 613 9.58 -7.41 12.95
CA ILE A 613 9.98 -7.29 11.54
C ILE A 613 8.91 -7.86 10.62
N ARG A 614 8.42 -9.07 10.88
CA ARG A 614 7.35 -9.71 10.08
C ARG A 614 6.03 -8.91 10.12
N ALA A 615 5.73 -8.24 11.23
CA ALA A 615 4.55 -7.38 11.31
C ALA A 615 4.65 -6.19 10.37
N TRP A 616 5.84 -5.56 10.31
CA TRP A 616 6.12 -4.51 9.33
C TRP A 616 6.10 -5.02 7.90
N VAL A 617 6.78 -6.16 7.62
CA VAL A 617 6.71 -6.84 6.33
C VAL A 617 5.25 -7.10 5.92
N ARG A 618 4.43 -7.61 6.84
CA ARG A 618 3.02 -7.88 6.59
C ARG A 618 2.21 -6.59 6.37
N GLY A 619 2.52 -5.53 7.13
CA GLY A 619 1.93 -4.21 6.96
C GLY A 619 2.20 -3.64 5.57
N THR A 620 3.47 -3.62 5.15
CA THR A 620 3.88 -3.11 3.85
C THR A 620 3.43 -4.00 2.69
N GLN A 621 3.48 -5.33 2.85
CA GLN A 621 3.14 -6.27 1.78
C GLN A 621 1.64 -6.50 1.62
N ARG A 622 0.90 -6.53 2.72
CA ARG A 622 -0.51 -6.95 2.73
C ARG A 622 -1.47 -5.87 3.22
N GLY A 623 -0.95 -4.72 3.65
CA GLY A 623 -1.75 -3.66 4.27
C GLY A 623 -2.42 -4.12 5.59
N VAL A 624 -1.90 -5.17 6.22
CA VAL A 624 -2.47 -5.75 7.45
C VAL A 624 -1.59 -5.44 8.63
N TRP A 625 -1.97 -4.45 9.41
CA TRP A 625 -1.32 -4.07 10.63
C TRP A 625 -1.90 -4.85 11.82
N GLY A 626 -1.07 -5.55 12.54
CA GLY A 626 -1.47 -6.32 13.72
C GLY A 626 -0.26 -6.93 14.41
N PRO A 627 0.70 -6.09 14.89
CA PRO A 627 1.98 -6.57 15.42
C PRO A 627 1.84 -7.57 16.57
N SER A 628 0.89 -7.33 17.48
CA SER A 628 0.64 -8.25 18.61
C SER A 628 0.25 -9.65 18.12
N GLY A 629 -0.56 -9.77 17.06
CA GLY A 629 -0.93 -11.05 16.48
C GLY A 629 0.25 -11.78 15.82
N VAL A 630 1.12 -11.04 15.13
CA VAL A 630 2.31 -11.61 14.47
C VAL A 630 3.35 -12.05 15.52
N VAL A 631 3.56 -11.25 16.56
CA VAL A 631 4.43 -11.63 17.70
C VAL A 631 3.84 -12.82 18.46
N TRP A 632 2.52 -12.91 18.61
CA TRP A 632 1.88 -14.11 19.14
C TRP A 632 2.24 -15.35 18.35
N HIS A 633 2.15 -15.28 17.03
CA HIS A 633 2.54 -16.35 16.13
C HIS A 633 4.03 -16.70 16.25
N ALA A 634 4.90 -15.69 16.43
CA ALA A 634 6.32 -15.90 16.70
C ALA A 634 6.55 -16.70 18.01
N TYR A 635 5.82 -16.37 19.08
CA TYR A 635 5.89 -17.14 20.34
C TYR A 635 5.36 -18.57 20.18
N CYS A 636 4.41 -18.82 19.29
CA CYS A 636 3.95 -20.18 18.99
C CYS A 636 5.05 -20.98 18.27
N ARG A 637 5.84 -20.37 17.37
CA ARG A 637 7.00 -21.00 16.77
C ARG A 637 8.07 -21.35 17.81
N TRP A 638 8.36 -20.38 18.72
CA TRP A 638 9.25 -20.67 19.86
C TRP A 638 8.74 -21.85 20.69
N ALA A 639 7.46 -21.90 21.05
CA ALA A 639 6.89 -22.99 21.84
C ALA A 639 7.00 -24.36 21.13
N ALA A 640 6.72 -24.38 19.80
CA ALA A 640 6.88 -25.59 19.00
C ALA A 640 8.33 -26.11 19.02
N LEU A 641 9.34 -25.22 18.91
CA LEU A 641 10.75 -25.58 19.03
C LEU A 641 11.11 -26.12 20.42
N GLN A 642 10.43 -25.64 21.46
CA GLN A 642 10.63 -26.13 22.84
C GLN A 642 9.92 -27.46 23.14
N GLY A 643 9.22 -28.04 22.16
CA GLY A 643 8.40 -29.24 22.37
C GLY A 643 7.18 -28.98 23.24
N ILE A 644 6.72 -27.74 23.35
CA ILE A 644 5.47 -27.39 24.02
C ILE A 644 4.33 -27.64 23.02
N GLU A 645 3.35 -28.43 23.44
CA GLU A 645 2.23 -28.82 22.59
C GLU A 645 1.39 -27.60 22.18
N VAL A 646 1.46 -27.23 20.91
CA VAL A 646 0.67 -26.19 20.25
C VAL A 646 -0.16 -26.79 19.09
N GLU A 647 -0.59 -28.04 19.25
CA GLU A 647 -1.19 -28.85 18.21
C GLU A 647 -2.41 -28.17 17.56
N ARG A 648 -3.23 -27.46 18.36
CA ARG A 648 -4.37 -26.65 17.87
C ARG A 648 -3.95 -25.43 17.03
N MET A 649 -2.71 -24.97 17.17
CA MET A 649 -2.17 -23.94 16.31
C MET A 649 -1.63 -24.50 15.01
N ARG A 650 -1.10 -25.70 15.03
CA ARG A 650 -0.65 -26.43 13.85
C ARG A 650 -1.80 -26.66 12.87
N GLU A 651 -2.96 -27.04 13.37
CA GLU A 651 -4.19 -27.20 12.55
C GLU A 651 -4.64 -25.89 11.91
N ARG A 652 -4.42 -24.76 12.57
CA ARG A 652 -4.84 -23.43 12.08
C ARG A 652 -3.85 -22.81 11.08
N TRP A 653 -2.54 -23.13 11.19
CA TRP A 653 -1.47 -22.47 10.43
C TRP A 653 -0.76 -23.41 9.44
N ALA A 654 -0.96 -24.73 9.56
CA ALA A 654 -0.35 -25.71 8.66
C ALA A 654 -0.85 -25.61 7.22
N ASP A 655 -2.05 -25.05 7.02
CA ASP A 655 -2.59 -24.78 5.68
C ASP A 655 -1.91 -23.60 4.98
N LEU A 656 -1.09 -22.82 5.69
CA LEU A 656 -0.47 -21.59 5.21
C LEU A 656 1.06 -21.70 5.01
N ALA A 657 1.71 -22.74 5.54
CA ALA A 657 3.15 -22.93 5.41
C ALA A 657 3.47 -24.41 5.12
N GLU A 658 4.30 -24.66 4.10
CA GLU A 658 4.78 -26.01 3.76
C GLU A 658 5.57 -26.68 4.91
N VAL A 659 6.17 -25.87 5.79
CA VAL A 659 6.97 -26.35 6.94
C VAL A 659 6.60 -25.57 8.21
N TRP A 660 6.27 -26.29 9.29
CA TRP A 660 6.06 -25.73 10.60
C TRP A 660 7.04 -26.30 11.62
N PRO A 661 7.66 -25.49 12.51
CA PRO A 661 7.65 -24.03 12.53
C PRO A 661 8.48 -23.39 11.40
N ASP A 662 7.94 -22.33 10.78
CA ASP A 662 8.53 -21.63 9.65
C ASP A 662 9.57 -20.58 10.08
N GLY A 663 10.34 -20.09 9.11
CA GLY A 663 11.28 -19.00 9.26
C GLY A 663 12.69 -19.43 9.70
N TRP A 664 13.66 -18.53 9.52
CA TRP A 664 15.06 -18.82 9.74
C TRP A 664 15.42 -19.07 11.22
N LEU A 665 14.70 -18.45 12.17
CA LEU A 665 14.91 -18.70 13.60
C LEU A 665 14.62 -20.15 13.98
N ALA A 666 13.71 -20.83 13.29
CA ALA A 666 13.40 -22.22 13.51
C ALA A 666 14.59 -23.16 13.20
N GLN A 667 15.55 -22.70 12.41
CA GLN A 667 16.74 -23.45 12.03
C GLN A 667 17.93 -23.20 12.97
N VAL A 668 17.79 -22.34 14.00
CA VAL A 668 18.84 -22.02 14.96
C VAL A 668 18.85 -23.04 16.13
N PRO A 669 19.82 -23.93 16.25
CA PRO A 669 19.79 -25.02 17.25
C PRO A 669 19.71 -24.52 18.68
N ALA A 670 20.33 -23.38 19.00
CA ALA A 670 20.30 -22.81 20.36
C ALA A 670 18.89 -22.31 20.75
N LEU A 671 18.05 -21.92 19.79
CA LEU A 671 16.67 -21.53 20.04
C LEU A 671 15.72 -22.73 20.25
N ALA A 672 16.10 -23.92 19.81
CA ALA A 672 15.36 -25.16 20.06
C ALA A 672 15.64 -25.78 21.43
N GLN A 673 16.68 -25.30 22.13
CA GLN A 673 17.03 -25.82 23.44
C GLN A 673 16.21 -25.14 24.55
N ARG A 674 15.61 -25.94 25.41
CA ARG A 674 14.84 -25.41 26.54
C ARG A 674 15.72 -24.67 27.53
N ARG A 675 15.45 -23.38 27.74
CA ARG A 675 16.16 -22.47 28.63
C ARG A 675 15.16 -21.80 29.58
N GLY A 676 15.16 -22.22 30.84
CA GLY A 676 14.20 -21.69 31.81
C GLY A 676 12.75 -22.16 31.64
N SER A 677 11.84 -21.65 32.44
CA SER A 677 10.46 -22.15 32.56
C SER A 677 9.40 -21.23 31.91
N ALA A 678 9.59 -19.93 31.89
CA ALA A 678 8.63 -18.92 31.40
C ALA A 678 7.14 -19.29 31.64
N PRO A 679 6.72 -19.57 32.89
CA PRO A 679 5.51 -20.32 33.18
C PRO A 679 4.23 -19.59 32.68
N ALA A 680 4.17 -18.26 32.80
CA ALA A 680 3.05 -17.48 32.31
C ALA A 680 2.93 -17.55 30.78
N THR A 681 4.06 -17.47 30.06
CA THR A 681 4.10 -17.58 28.60
C THR A 681 3.66 -18.96 28.16
N VAL A 682 4.25 -20.02 28.73
CA VAL A 682 3.90 -21.43 28.42
C VAL A 682 2.40 -21.67 28.70
N THR A 683 1.90 -21.23 29.85
CA THR A 683 0.49 -21.42 30.22
C THR A 683 -0.45 -20.71 29.27
N ALA A 684 -0.14 -19.46 28.88
CA ALA A 684 -0.97 -18.72 27.94
C ALA A 684 -0.98 -19.38 26.55
N LEU A 685 0.18 -19.83 26.06
CA LEU A 685 0.31 -20.53 24.79
C LEU A 685 -0.41 -21.89 24.76
N SER A 686 -0.41 -22.62 25.89
CA SER A 686 -1.06 -23.95 26.00
C SER A 686 -2.59 -23.89 26.15
N LYS A 687 -3.16 -22.73 26.55
CA LYS A 687 -4.60 -22.56 26.83
C LYS A 687 -5.39 -21.92 25.73
N THR A 688 -4.86 -21.80 24.54
CA THR A 688 -5.56 -21.15 23.41
C THR A 688 -6.81 -21.90 23.03
N GLU A 689 -7.97 -21.28 23.18
CA GLU A 689 -9.24 -21.73 22.62
C GLU A 689 -9.36 -21.28 21.16
N HIS A 690 -10.16 -22.04 20.37
CA HIS A 690 -10.44 -21.67 18.96
C HIS A 690 -10.89 -20.22 18.83
N GLY A 691 -10.10 -19.42 18.12
CA GLY A 691 -10.50 -18.07 17.72
C GLY A 691 -9.93 -16.92 18.51
N ASN A 692 -9.35 -17.12 19.70
CA ASN A 692 -8.77 -16.05 20.50
C ASN A 692 -7.23 -16.08 20.48
N MET A 693 -6.57 -14.90 20.40
CA MET A 693 -5.16 -14.75 20.72
C MET A 693 -5.02 -14.96 22.23
N GLY A 694 -4.68 -16.18 22.66
CA GLY A 694 -4.36 -16.56 24.02
C GLY A 694 -5.31 -16.08 25.14
N VAL A 695 -5.40 -16.85 26.18
CA VAL A 695 -5.97 -16.37 27.45
C VAL A 695 -4.82 -15.93 28.32
N PRO A 696 -4.59 -14.61 28.54
CA PRO A 696 -3.50 -14.15 29.38
C PRO A 696 -3.67 -14.68 30.80
N THR A 697 -2.57 -15.02 31.43
CA THR A 697 -2.56 -15.39 32.85
C THR A 697 -2.63 -14.14 33.72
N ALA A 698 -3.05 -14.26 34.99
CA ALA A 698 -2.99 -13.16 35.95
C ALA A 698 -1.57 -12.88 36.46
N SER A 699 -0.53 -13.22 35.69
CA SER A 699 0.88 -13.11 36.10
C SER A 699 1.37 -11.67 36.05
N ARG A 700 2.20 -11.30 37.06
CA ARG A 700 2.98 -10.05 37.12
C ARG A 700 4.44 -10.27 36.68
N GLY A 701 4.77 -11.44 36.17
CA GLY A 701 6.14 -11.93 35.94
C GLY A 701 6.98 -11.03 35.02
N CYS A 702 8.28 -11.02 35.26
CA CYS A 702 9.29 -10.21 34.58
C CYS A 702 9.44 -10.51 33.08
N HIS A 703 9.08 -11.71 32.62
CA HIS A 703 9.16 -12.05 31.19
C HIS A 703 8.22 -11.26 30.29
N ALA A 704 7.19 -10.62 30.86
CA ALA A 704 6.40 -9.65 30.11
C ALA A 704 7.29 -8.53 29.55
N LEU A 705 8.19 -8.02 30.37
CA LEU A 705 9.06 -6.89 30.08
C LEU A 705 10.31 -7.33 29.33
N THR A 706 11.09 -8.27 29.86
CA THR A 706 12.44 -8.59 29.35
C THR A 706 12.43 -9.03 27.90
N ARG A 707 11.43 -9.80 27.47
CA ARG A 707 11.31 -10.27 26.07
C ARG A 707 10.80 -9.20 25.11
N THR A 708 10.15 -8.13 25.63
CA THR A 708 9.44 -7.14 24.79
C THR A 708 10.31 -5.92 24.48
N LEU A 709 11.46 -5.77 25.14
CA LEU A 709 12.38 -4.64 24.95
C LEU A 709 12.75 -4.32 23.49
N PRO A 710 12.88 -5.30 22.56
CA PRO A 710 13.18 -4.99 21.16
C PRO A 710 12.18 -4.06 20.47
N VAL A 711 10.94 -3.98 20.96
CA VAL A 711 9.90 -3.09 20.41
C VAL A 711 10.25 -1.61 20.61
N ALA A 712 11.12 -1.27 21.56
CA ALA A 712 11.58 0.10 21.78
C ALA A 712 12.21 0.76 20.55
N VAL A 713 12.79 -0.04 19.63
CA VAL A 713 13.36 0.45 18.38
C VAL A 713 12.29 1.12 17.49
N VAL A 714 11.04 0.67 17.55
CA VAL A 714 9.93 1.28 16.82
C VAL A 714 9.72 2.73 17.24
N GLY A 715 9.90 3.02 18.53
CA GLY A 715 9.74 4.38 19.07
C GLY A 715 10.76 5.40 18.53
N THR A 716 11.86 4.94 17.97
CA THR A 716 12.88 5.84 17.38
C THR A 716 12.46 6.39 16.01
N VAL A 717 11.48 5.77 15.35
CA VAL A 717 10.97 6.19 14.02
C VAL A 717 9.52 6.65 14.09
N HIS A 718 8.71 6.01 14.93
CA HIS A 718 7.27 6.22 14.96
C HIS A 718 6.76 6.83 16.29
N GLY A 719 7.66 7.34 17.11
CA GLY A 719 7.35 7.94 18.40
C GLY A 719 7.23 6.94 19.54
N SER A 720 7.56 7.40 20.75
CA SER A 720 7.55 6.59 21.97
C SER A 720 6.16 6.10 22.37
N GLU A 721 5.11 6.78 21.96
CA GLU A 721 3.71 6.39 22.19
C GLU A 721 3.38 5.06 21.52
N LEU A 722 3.72 4.90 20.23
CA LEU A 722 3.49 3.64 19.50
C LEU A 722 4.28 2.50 20.12
N SER A 723 5.54 2.72 20.50
CA SER A 723 6.34 1.67 21.13
C SER A 723 5.77 1.26 22.51
N ALA A 724 5.26 2.21 23.30
CA ALA A 724 4.61 1.92 24.56
C ALA A 724 3.32 1.12 24.39
N GLN A 725 2.51 1.50 23.41
CA GLN A 725 1.28 0.80 23.06
C GLN A 725 1.58 -0.65 22.66
N LEU A 726 2.48 -0.86 21.71
CA LEU A 726 2.87 -2.18 21.23
C LEU A 726 3.47 -3.04 22.35
N ALA A 727 4.32 -2.46 23.18
CA ALA A 727 4.91 -3.15 24.32
C ALA A 727 3.84 -3.62 25.31
N ARG A 728 2.83 -2.80 25.58
CA ARG A 728 1.69 -3.16 26.42
C ARG A 728 0.86 -4.29 25.82
N GLU A 729 0.54 -4.21 24.54
CA GLU A 729 -0.25 -5.21 23.83
C GLU A 729 0.49 -6.57 23.78
N ILE A 730 1.79 -6.57 23.48
CA ILE A 730 2.61 -7.79 23.45
C ILE A 730 2.76 -8.41 24.85
N ALA A 731 2.91 -7.59 25.89
CA ALA A 731 2.88 -8.07 27.27
C ALA A 731 1.53 -8.74 27.61
N ALA A 732 0.44 -8.11 27.20
CA ALA A 732 -0.93 -8.59 27.43
C ALA A 732 -1.25 -9.93 26.76
N LEU A 733 -0.51 -10.36 25.74
CA LEU A 733 -0.66 -11.68 25.12
C LEU A 733 -0.55 -12.84 26.13
N THR A 734 0.22 -12.65 27.18
CA THR A 734 0.49 -13.72 28.14
C THR A 734 0.38 -13.30 29.61
N HIS A 735 0.50 -12.01 29.90
CA HIS A 735 0.47 -11.44 31.25
C HIS A 735 -0.69 -10.44 31.36
N GLY A 736 -1.76 -10.86 32.00
CA GLY A 736 -2.99 -10.05 32.15
C GLY A 736 -2.94 -9.04 33.29
N ASP A 737 -1.92 -9.07 34.15
CA ASP A 737 -1.78 -8.10 35.25
C ASP A 737 -1.38 -6.72 34.71
N ARG A 738 -2.11 -5.67 35.12
CA ARG A 738 -1.90 -4.31 34.66
C ARG A 738 -0.50 -3.77 35.00
N ALA A 739 0.04 -4.11 36.17
CA ALA A 739 1.35 -3.60 36.58
C ALA A 739 2.48 -4.18 35.70
N ALA A 740 2.34 -5.44 35.24
CA ALA A 740 3.30 -6.03 34.30
C ALA A 740 3.22 -5.35 32.93
N GLN A 741 2.03 -5.09 32.44
CA GLN A 741 1.80 -4.39 31.17
C GLN A 741 2.31 -2.93 31.21
N SER A 742 2.02 -2.20 32.30
CA SER A 742 2.49 -0.82 32.50
C SER A 742 4.01 -0.77 32.58
N ALA A 743 4.64 -1.63 33.38
CA ALA A 743 6.10 -1.67 33.50
C ALA A 743 6.77 -1.99 32.15
N THR A 744 6.17 -2.85 31.31
CA THR A 744 6.66 -3.17 29.99
C THR A 744 6.59 -1.94 29.04
N ALA A 745 5.47 -1.21 29.04
CA ALA A 745 5.30 0.01 28.28
C ALA A 745 6.30 1.10 28.70
N HIS A 746 6.48 1.29 30.01
CA HIS A 746 7.45 2.26 30.57
C HIS A 746 8.89 1.88 30.18
N ALA A 747 9.25 0.61 30.23
CA ALA A 747 10.58 0.14 29.80
C ALA A 747 10.84 0.43 28.33
N ALA A 748 9.85 0.24 27.46
CA ALA A 748 9.99 0.53 26.01
C ALA A 748 10.25 2.03 25.77
N VAL A 749 9.55 2.93 26.48
CA VAL A 749 9.80 4.38 26.40
C VAL A 749 11.20 4.72 26.88
N LEU A 750 11.64 4.22 28.03
CA LEU A 750 12.97 4.52 28.58
C LEU A 750 14.09 4.03 27.66
N VAL A 751 13.96 2.81 27.10
CA VAL A 751 14.93 2.28 26.14
C VAL A 751 14.93 3.11 24.86
N SER A 752 13.77 3.54 24.36
CA SER A 752 13.67 4.40 23.17
C SER A 752 14.40 5.73 23.38
N HIS A 753 14.25 6.37 24.55
CA HIS A 753 15.01 7.58 24.90
C HIS A 753 16.52 7.33 25.00
N CYS A 754 16.95 6.19 25.53
CA CYS A 754 18.35 5.81 25.52
C CYS A 754 18.89 5.61 24.08
N LEU A 755 18.09 5.03 23.19
CA LEU A 755 18.47 4.85 21.78
C LEU A 755 18.65 6.16 21.02
N THR A 756 17.88 7.19 21.34
CA THR A 756 17.90 8.49 20.67
C THR A 756 18.84 9.52 21.29
N SER A 757 19.39 9.25 22.48
CA SER A 757 20.31 10.17 23.15
C SER A 757 21.64 10.29 22.39
N THR A 758 22.10 11.54 22.14
CA THR A 758 23.37 11.81 21.45
C THR A 758 24.32 12.60 22.36
N PRO A 759 25.66 12.40 22.24
CA PRO A 759 26.63 13.18 23.00
C PRO A 759 26.56 14.70 22.73
N GLU A 760 26.09 15.12 21.56
CA GLU A 760 26.00 16.51 21.15
C GLU A 760 24.91 17.31 21.90
N MET A 761 23.94 16.63 22.49
CA MET A 761 22.95 17.28 23.37
C MET A 761 23.52 17.71 24.73
N GLN A 762 24.73 17.28 25.09
CA GLN A 762 25.38 17.59 26.37
C GLN A 762 25.91 19.03 26.51
N ASP A 763 26.25 19.70 25.39
CA ASP A 763 26.99 20.96 25.47
C ASP A 763 26.15 22.23 25.64
N SER A 764 24.81 22.14 25.64
CA SER A 764 24.05 23.38 25.46
C SER A 764 23.28 23.93 26.66
N LEU A 765 22.92 23.20 27.73
CA LEU A 765 22.07 23.82 28.77
C LEU A 765 22.24 23.40 30.26
N PHE A 766 22.84 22.25 30.64
CA PHE A 766 22.98 21.88 32.06
C PHE A 766 24.28 21.12 32.34
N GLY A 767 25.16 21.73 33.05
CA GLY A 767 26.46 21.14 33.40
C GLY A 767 26.37 19.89 34.28
N GLY A 768 27.01 18.78 33.84
CA GLY A 768 27.52 17.74 34.72
C GLY A 768 26.75 16.43 34.86
N GLN A 769 25.56 16.21 34.26
CA GLN A 769 24.90 14.90 34.29
C GLN A 769 25.40 13.95 33.19
N SER A 770 25.47 12.65 33.49
CA SER A 770 25.85 11.65 32.48
C SER A 770 24.72 11.46 31.45
N GLN A 771 25.10 11.10 30.22
CA GLN A 771 24.20 10.83 29.10
C GLN A 771 23.06 9.87 29.47
N VAL A 772 23.38 8.78 30.17
CA VAL A 772 22.41 7.74 30.60
C VAL A 772 21.36 8.34 31.54
N ARG A 773 21.82 9.06 32.57
CA ARG A 773 20.89 9.67 33.56
C ARG A 773 19.96 10.69 32.92
N GLN A 774 20.50 11.49 31.99
CA GLN A 774 19.69 12.47 31.26
C GLN A 774 18.61 11.76 30.42
N ALA A 775 19.00 10.75 29.60
CA ALA A 775 18.07 9.99 28.77
C ALA A 775 16.96 9.31 29.61
N LEU A 776 17.31 8.77 30.77
CA LEU A 776 16.36 8.13 31.68
C LEU A 776 15.43 9.18 32.31
N THR A 777 15.95 10.36 32.67
CA THR A 777 15.14 11.47 33.21
C THR A 777 14.14 11.99 32.16
N ASP A 778 14.61 12.22 30.94
CA ASP A 778 13.78 12.68 29.82
C ASP A 778 12.70 11.63 29.48
N GLY A 779 13.07 10.34 29.45
CA GLY A 779 12.11 9.26 29.27
C GLY A 779 11.03 9.20 30.34
N ILE A 780 11.39 9.41 31.62
CA ILE A 780 10.38 9.46 32.70
C ILE A 780 9.46 10.68 32.58
N HIS A 781 9.98 11.82 32.13
CA HIS A 781 9.17 12.99 31.88
C HIS A 781 8.21 12.80 30.68
N ALA A 782 8.60 12.06 29.68
CA ALA A 782 7.76 11.75 28.51
C ALA A 782 6.66 10.72 28.79
N LEU A 783 6.78 9.90 29.84
CA LEU A 783 5.82 8.82 30.15
C LEU A 783 4.35 9.23 30.25
N PRO A 784 3.98 10.39 30.83
CA PRO A 784 2.56 10.79 30.92
C PRO A 784 1.88 10.89 29.56
N GLU A 785 2.61 11.33 28.55
CA GLU A 785 2.14 11.48 27.16
C GLU A 785 2.30 10.16 26.40
N ALA A 786 3.48 9.55 26.43
CA ALA A 786 3.81 8.35 25.68
C ALA A 786 3.10 7.08 26.18
N ALA A 787 2.78 6.98 27.46
CA ALA A 787 2.13 5.81 28.05
C ALA A 787 0.90 6.23 28.88
N PRO A 788 -0.21 6.65 28.25
CA PRO A 788 -1.40 7.09 28.95
C PRO A 788 -1.91 6.00 29.89
N GLY A 789 -2.18 6.41 31.14
CA GLY A 789 -2.57 5.53 32.25
C GLY A 789 -1.47 5.27 33.29
N LEU A 790 -0.30 5.92 33.17
CA LEU A 790 0.71 5.97 34.22
C LEU A 790 0.10 6.53 35.51
N THR A 791 0.24 5.82 36.62
CA THR A 791 -0.23 6.31 37.92
C THR A 791 0.83 7.19 38.55
N ASN A 792 0.36 8.19 39.37
CA ASN A 792 1.28 9.01 40.16
C ASN A 792 2.21 8.19 41.07
N THR A 793 1.80 6.99 41.49
CA THR A 793 2.59 6.09 42.30
C THR A 793 3.73 5.48 41.49
N GLU A 794 3.46 4.96 40.27
CA GLU A 794 4.45 4.40 39.39
C GLU A 794 5.49 5.45 38.98
N GLN A 795 5.05 6.66 38.65
CA GLN A 795 5.97 7.74 38.30
C GLN A 795 6.89 8.12 39.49
N LYS A 796 6.35 8.22 40.67
CA LYS A 796 7.14 8.47 41.88
C LYS A 796 8.16 7.38 42.16
N GLN A 797 7.80 6.12 41.91
CA GLN A 797 8.74 5.00 42.09
C GLN A 797 9.93 5.08 41.11
N LEU A 798 9.68 5.42 39.83
CA LEU A 798 10.74 5.61 38.83
C LEU A 798 11.66 6.78 39.20
N ILE A 799 11.10 7.93 39.57
CA ILE A 799 11.89 9.10 40.04
C ILE A 799 12.71 8.71 41.29
N ARG A 800 12.10 8.00 42.24
CA ARG A 800 12.81 7.51 43.45
C ARG A 800 13.99 6.63 43.11
N ALA A 801 13.84 5.72 42.14
CA ALA A 801 14.93 4.83 41.75
C ALA A 801 16.13 5.62 41.16
N LEU A 802 15.87 6.68 40.36
CA LEU A 802 16.93 7.59 39.89
C LEU A 802 17.59 8.35 41.01
N GLN A 803 16.82 8.89 41.97
CA GLN A 803 17.35 9.60 43.12
C GLN A 803 18.21 8.70 44.00
N GLN A 804 17.76 7.46 44.25
CA GLN A 804 18.55 6.48 45.03
C GLN A 804 19.85 6.13 44.30
N ALA A 805 19.88 6.09 42.97
CA ALA A 805 21.10 5.86 42.19
C ALA A 805 22.11 7.04 42.29
N GLU A 806 21.61 8.26 42.54
CA GLU A 806 22.47 9.45 42.80
C GLU A 806 22.99 9.44 44.24
N ASP A 807 22.09 9.22 45.22
CA ASP A 807 22.41 9.32 46.64
C ASP A 807 23.21 8.15 47.15
N GLN A 808 22.93 6.96 46.67
CA GLN A 808 23.53 5.68 47.09
C GLN A 808 23.79 4.78 45.87
N PRO A 809 24.73 5.15 45.00
CA PRO A 809 25.05 4.36 43.81
C PRO A 809 25.62 2.99 44.20
N ALA A 810 25.20 1.96 43.45
CA ALA A 810 25.69 0.59 43.60
C ALA A 810 25.51 0.01 45.04
N ASP A 811 24.47 0.41 45.75
CA ASP A 811 24.12 -0.16 47.05
C ASP A 811 23.19 -1.40 46.89
N ALA A 812 23.67 -2.56 47.44
CA ALA A 812 22.93 -3.81 47.32
C ALA A 812 21.59 -3.82 48.12
N GLY A 813 21.50 -3.02 49.18
CA GLY A 813 20.28 -2.88 49.98
C GLY A 813 19.21 -2.10 49.20
N CYS A 814 19.60 -1.00 48.58
CA CYS A 814 18.73 -0.25 47.69
C CYS A 814 18.22 -1.10 46.51
N LEU A 815 19.11 -1.88 45.88
CA LEU A 815 18.74 -2.79 44.79
C LEU A 815 17.72 -3.85 45.26
N ALA A 816 17.95 -4.46 46.44
CA ALA A 816 17.00 -5.45 46.98
C ALA A 816 15.65 -4.84 47.37
N GLU A 817 15.62 -3.59 47.81
CA GLU A 817 14.36 -2.85 48.09
C GLU A 817 13.58 -2.53 46.79
N LEU A 818 14.26 -2.10 45.75
CA LEU A 818 13.65 -1.73 44.47
C LEU A 818 13.23 -2.94 43.62
N ALA A 819 13.98 -4.04 43.72
CA ALA A 819 13.74 -5.28 42.96
C ALA A 819 13.64 -6.51 43.88
N PRO A 820 12.62 -6.60 44.74
CA PRO A 820 12.50 -7.66 45.75
C PRO A 820 12.07 -9.03 45.18
N ASP A 821 11.47 -9.06 43.99
CA ASP A 821 10.84 -10.24 43.42
C ASP A 821 10.94 -10.33 41.87
N ALA A 822 10.54 -11.47 41.30
CA ALA A 822 10.56 -11.74 39.85
C ALA A 822 9.36 -11.12 39.12
N THR A 823 9.02 -9.87 39.40
CA THR A 823 7.93 -9.15 38.72
C THR A 823 8.48 -8.12 37.72
N ALA A 824 7.68 -7.75 36.73
CA ALA A 824 8.06 -6.74 35.73
C ALA A 824 8.35 -5.36 36.36
N PRO A 825 7.57 -4.85 37.35
CA PRO A 825 7.92 -3.64 38.07
C PRO A 825 9.27 -3.71 38.78
N SER A 826 9.58 -4.82 39.45
CA SER A 826 10.86 -5.07 40.12
C SER A 826 12.04 -5.07 39.14
N ALA A 827 11.89 -5.76 38.01
CA ALA A 827 12.90 -5.78 36.95
C ALA A 827 13.16 -4.39 36.37
N LEU A 828 12.09 -3.58 36.18
CA LEU A 828 12.20 -2.21 35.68
C LEU A 828 12.92 -1.30 36.66
N LEU A 829 12.48 -1.26 37.93
CA LEU A 829 13.02 -0.37 38.95
C LEU A 829 14.48 -0.73 39.27
N GLY A 830 14.77 -2.03 39.41
CA GLY A 830 16.14 -2.50 39.61
C GLY A 830 17.05 -2.21 38.44
N GLY A 831 16.61 -2.48 37.21
CA GLY A 831 17.37 -2.19 36.00
C GLY A 831 17.66 -0.72 35.80
N LEU A 832 16.67 0.15 36.04
CA LEU A 832 16.78 1.62 36.06
C LEU A 832 17.81 2.10 37.09
N TYR A 833 17.69 1.64 38.32
CA TYR A 833 18.60 1.98 39.41
C TYR A 833 20.05 1.60 39.06
N VAL A 834 20.28 0.41 38.56
CA VAL A 834 21.63 -0.05 38.22
C VAL A 834 22.18 0.73 37.02
N ALA A 835 21.42 0.94 35.96
CA ALA A 835 21.86 1.71 34.83
C ALA A 835 22.26 3.16 35.23
N ALA A 836 21.48 3.79 36.10
CA ALA A 836 21.80 5.12 36.62
C ALA A 836 22.96 5.13 37.63
N SER A 837 23.20 4.03 38.34
CA SER A 837 24.34 3.89 39.25
C SER A 837 25.67 3.71 38.51
N PHE A 838 25.68 3.14 37.33
CA PHE A 838 26.85 2.88 36.51
C PHE A 838 26.72 3.53 35.14
N PRO A 839 26.70 4.88 35.08
CA PRO A 839 26.31 5.59 33.89
C PRO A 839 27.39 5.68 32.80
N GLU A 840 28.61 5.23 33.01
CA GLU A 840 29.73 5.38 32.08
C GLU A 840 29.94 4.12 31.23
N PRO A 841 30.31 4.25 29.92
CA PRO A 841 30.53 3.12 29.03
C PRO A 841 31.50 2.05 29.59
N ALA A 842 32.56 2.47 30.27
CA ALA A 842 33.57 1.57 30.88
C ALA A 842 33.00 0.75 32.05
N GLN A 843 31.86 1.14 32.61
CA GLN A 843 31.27 0.50 33.80
C GLN A 843 30.23 -0.58 33.43
N VAL A 844 29.90 -0.77 32.16
CA VAL A 844 28.80 -1.68 31.75
C VAL A 844 29.00 -3.11 32.25
N HIS A 845 30.22 -3.63 32.24
CA HIS A 845 30.50 -4.96 32.76
C HIS A 845 30.23 -5.06 34.26
N ASP A 846 30.66 -4.05 35.03
CA ASP A 846 30.44 -4.01 36.48
C ASP A 846 28.96 -3.83 36.81
N ALA A 847 28.23 -3.02 36.03
CA ALA A 847 26.79 -2.86 36.15
C ALA A 847 26.05 -4.20 35.99
N LEU A 848 26.36 -4.95 34.93
CA LEU A 848 25.77 -6.26 34.69
C LEU A 848 26.06 -7.26 35.80
N ARG A 849 27.31 -7.27 36.34
CA ARG A 849 27.67 -8.11 37.47
C ARG A 849 26.95 -7.73 38.76
N PHE A 850 26.80 -6.42 39.00
CA PHE A 850 26.08 -5.91 40.16
C PHE A 850 24.57 -6.25 40.07
N ALA A 851 23.96 -6.02 38.88
CA ALA A 851 22.56 -6.37 38.61
C ALA A 851 22.28 -7.88 38.81
N ALA A 852 23.22 -8.74 38.40
CA ALA A 852 23.13 -10.20 38.60
C ALA A 852 23.07 -10.62 40.09
N GLY A 853 23.45 -9.75 41.03
CA GLY A 853 23.33 -9.92 42.47
C GLY A 853 21.90 -9.64 43.02
N ALA A 854 20.98 -9.13 42.25
CA ALA A 854 19.61 -8.90 42.68
C ALA A 854 18.86 -10.22 42.99
N PRO A 855 17.78 -10.18 43.80
CA PRO A 855 16.95 -11.36 44.06
C PRO A 855 16.50 -12.10 42.79
N ASP A 856 16.05 -11.34 41.77
CA ASP A 856 15.76 -11.81 40.41
C ASP A 856 16.79 -11.24 39.43
N GLY A 857 18.04 -11.71 39.57
CA GLY A 857 19.20 -11.10 38.92
C GLY A 857 19.21 -11.19 37.40
N ASP A 858 18.59 -12.23 36.81
CA ASP A 858 18.51 -12.40 35.38
C ASP A 858 17.63 -11.30 34.71
N SER A 859 16.47 -11.00 35.29
CA SER A 859 15.59 -9.98 34.77
C SER A 859 16.13 -8.55 34.98
N VAL A 860 16.68 -8.27 36.16
CA VAL A 860 17.28 -6.96 36.46
C VAL A 860 18.48 -6.70 35.57
N ALA A 861 19.38 -7.68 35.40
CA ALA A 861 20.56 -7.55 34.55
C ALA A 861 20.18 -7.47 33.06
N CYS A 862 19.14 -8.17 32.63
CA CYS A 862 18.55 -8.07 31.28
C CYS A 862 18.12 -6.63 30.95
N VAL A 863 17.36 -5.99 31.86
CA VAL A 863 16.92 -4.60 31.69
C VAL A 863 18.10 -3.63 31.75
N THR A 864 19.02 -3.82 32.71
CA THR A 864 20.24 -3.01 32.84
C THR A 864 21.03 -3.03 31.55
N GLY A 865 21.27 -4.23 30.99
CA GLY A 865 22.02 -4.42 29.76
C GLY A 865 21.35 -3.78 28.55
N ALA A 866 20.03 -3.86 28.45
CA ALA A 866 19.28 -3.19 27.40
C ALA A 866 19.41 -1.66 27.47
N LEU A 867 19.24 -1.06 28.66
CA LEU A 867 19.34 0.38 28.87
C LEU A 867 20.75 0.92 28.56
N LEU A 868 21.78 0.28 29.13
CA LEU A 868 23.17 0.71 28.92
C LEU A 868 23.65 0.46 27.49
N GLY A 869 23.27 -0.69 26.91
CA GLY A 869 23.55 -0.98 25.51
C GLY A 869 22.85 -0.01 24.55
N ALA A 870 21.61 0.39 24.87
CA ALA A 870 20.86 1.41 24.12
C ALA A 870 21.52 2.81 24.20
N ALA A 871 22.06 3.17 25.36
CA ALA A 871 22.69 4.47 25.55
C ALA A 871 24.11 4.56 24.94
N HIS A 872 24.92 3.52 25.13
CA HIS A 872 26.35 3.56 24.80
C HIS A 872 26.74 2.81 23.53
N GLY A 873 25.87 1.99 22.99
CA GLY A 873 26.17 1.18 21.80
C GLY A 873 26.90 -0.13 22.13
N VAL A 874 27.13 -0.92 21.07
CA VAL A 874 27.76 -2.25 21.19
C VAL A 874 29.25 -2.18 21.63
N GLU A 875 29.89 -1.06 21.36
CA GLU A 875 31.30 -0.83 21.71
C GLU A 875 31.56 -0.78 23.23
N ALA A 876 30.54 -0.46 24.02
CA ALA A 876 30.63 -0.44 25.48
C ALA A 876 30.46 -1.83 26.12
N LEU A 877 29.98 -2.82 25.36
CA LEU A 877 29.75 -4.15 25.87
C LEU A 877 31.04 -5.00 25.92
N PRO A 878 31.21 -5.91 26.89
CA PRO A 878 32.37 -6.77 26.98
C PRO A 878 32.49 -7.69 25.75
N VAL A 879 33.46 -7.44 24.88
CA VAL A 879 33.66 -8.15 23.62
C VAL A 879 33.97 -9.64 23.79
N ASP A 880 34.65 -9.98 24.85
CA ASP A 880 34.95 -11.37 25.20
C ASP A 880 33.70 -12.18 25.56
N LEU A 881 32.71 -11.55 26.19
CA LEU A 881 31.44 -12.18 26.51
C LEU A 881 30.54 -12.26 25.25
N ILE A 882 30.52 -11.20 24.42
CA ILE A 882 29.78 -11.21 23.16
C ILE A 882 30.26 -12.34 22.26
N SER A 883 31.57 -12.44 22.05
CA SER A 883 32.17 -13.43 21.14
C SER A 883 31.89 -14.90 21.55
N ARG A 884 31.58 -15.12 22.79
CA ARG A 884 31.25 -16.45 23.34
C ARG A 884 29.75 -16.72 23.43
N HIS A 885 28.91 -15.72 23.27
CA HIS A 885 27.45 -15.87 23.44
C HIS A 885 26.82 -16.58 22.25
N GLU A 886 26.13 -17.72 22.53
CA GLU A 886 25.61 -18.65 21.49
C GLU A 886 24.64 -18.03 20.51
N LEU A 887 23.93 -16.93 20.89
CA LEU A 887 23.00 -16.20 20.06
C LEU A 887 23.47 -14.79 19.61
N ALA A 888 24.77 -14.45 19.83
CA ALA A 888 25.28 -13.12 19.51
C ALA A 888 25.02 -12.76 18.04
N TRP A 889 25.30 -13.67 17.11
CA TRP A 889 25.09 -13.44 15.69
C TRP A 889 23.59 -13.31 15.32
N VAL A 890 22.71 -14.03 16.01
CA VAL A 890 21.25 -13.94 15.81
C VAL A 890 20.74 -12.57 16.23
N LEU A 891 21.16 -12.11 17.42
CA LEU A 891 20.75 -10.82 17.97
C LEU A 891 21.30 -9.64 17.15
N ASP A 892 22.55 -9.74 16.70
CA ASP A 892 23.17 -8.75 15.81
C ASP A 892 22.46 -8.67 14.46
N THR A 893 22.09 -9.83 13.90
CA THR A 893 21.32 -9.92 12.66
C THR A 893 19.93 -9.29 12.85
N LEU A 894 19.19 -9.67 13.90
CA LEU A 894 17.86 -9.13 14.18
C LEU A 894 17.87 -7.61 14.43
N ALA A 895 18.91 -7.11 15.11
CA ALA A 895 19.07 -5.68 15.35
C ALA A 895 19.25 -4.90 14.04
N ARG A 896 20.11 -5.39 13.14
CA ARG A 896 20.32 -4.80 11.82
C ARG A 896 19.08 -4.90 10.94
N ASP A 897 18.47 -6.07 10.93
CA ASP A 897 17.30 -6.34 10.11
C ASP A 897 16.08 -5.51 10.58
N LEU A 898 15.94 -5.26 11.88
CA LEU A 898 14.92 -4.37 12.43
C LEU A 898 15.13 -2.91 11.97
N ILE A 899 16.37 -2.43 12.03
CA ILE A 899 16.71 -1.09 11.49
C ILE A 899 16.38 -1.04 9.99
N THR A 900 16.92 -2.00 9.22
CA THR A 900 16.74 -2.04 7.76
C THR A 900 15.26 -2.09 7.38
N GLN A 901 14.43 -2.86 8.10
CA GLN A 901 12.99 -2.89 7.83
C GLN A 901 12.31 -1.55 8.13
N LEU A 902 12.73 -0.83 9.17
CA LEU A 902 12.13 0.45 9.56
C LEU A 902 12.64 1.64 8.73
N THR A 903 13.78 1.51 8.05
CA THR A 903 14.40 2.63 7.30
C THR A 903 14.43 2.44 5.80
N ASP A 904 14.73 1.23 5.31
CA ASP A 904 14.97 0.94 3.89
C ASP A 904 13.83 0.11 3.26
N PHE A 905 12.91 -0.41 4.08
CA PHE A 905 11.76 -1.20 3.65
C PHE A 905 12.07 -2.27 2.60
N PRO A 906 13.02 -3.20 2.86
CA PRO A 906 13.42 -4.22 1.87
C PRO A 906 12.29 -5.22 1.56
N SER A 907 11.23 -5.22 2.36
CA SER A 907 10.00 -5.92 2.05
C SER A 907 9.26 -5.30 0.86
N GLY A 908 9.64 -4.09 0.42
CA GLY A 908 8.87 -3.34 -0.55
C GLY A 908 7.46 -3.01 -0.03
N ASP A 909 6.61 -2.49 -0.89
CA ASP A 909 5.19 -2.45 -0.60
C ASP A 909 4.42 -3.43 -1.51
N GLY A 910 3.26 -3.86 -1.06
CA GLY A 910 2.45 -4.88 -1.74
C GLY A 910 1.96 -4.45 -3.12
N TYR A 911 2.10 -3.17 -3.47
CA TYR A 911 1.64 -2.60 -4.72
C TYR A 911 2.78 -2.42 -5.72
N ASN A 912 3.98 -2.03 -5.27
CA ASN A 912 5.10 -1.69 -6.15
C ASN A 912 6.07 -2.85 -6.38
N GLY A 913 5.92 -3.93 -5.65
CA GLY A 913 6.97 -4.93 -5.60
C GLY A 913 8.19 -4.34 -4.88
N GLY A 914 9.36 -4.42 -5.40
CA GLY A 914 10.55 -3.82 -4.78
C GLY A 914 11.09 -4.59 -3.58
N TRP A 915 10.47 -5.73 -3.21
CA TRP A 915 10.98 -6.57 -2.13
C TRP A 915 12.25 -7.29 -2.55
N ASP A 916 13.15 -7.43 -1.62
CA ASP A 916 14.26 -8.36 -1.73
C ASP A 916 13.74 -9.80 -1.51
N PRO A 917 13.85 -10.71 -2.51
CA PRO A 917 13.41 -12.10 -2.36
C PRO A 917 14.05 -12.79 -1.15
N HIS A 918 15.34 -12.53 -0.88
CA HIS A 918 16.03 -13.10 0.27
C HIS A 918 15.50 -12.55 1.60
N TRP A 919 15.01 -11.29 1.59
CA TRP A 919 14.33 -10.71 2.75
C TRP A 919 13.00 -11.40 3.02
N MET A 920 12.21 -11.63 1.96
CA MET A 920 10.92 -12.31 2.06
C MET A 920 11.05 -13.78 2.47
N ASP A 921 12.10 -14.47 2.02
CA ASP A 921 12.44 -15.83 2.47
C ASP A 921 12.79 -15.84 3.96
N ARG A 922 13.49 -14.80 4.43
CA ARG A 922 13.89 -14.66 5.84
C ARG A 922 12.72 -14.25 6.73
N TYR A 923 11.88 -13.34 6.28
CA TYR A 923 10.76 -12.76 7.01
C TYR A 923 9.46 -12.87 6.21
N PRO A 924 8.90 -14.07 6.02
CA PRO A 924 7.63 -14.23 5.32
C PRO A 924 6.53 -13.52 6.09
N GLY A 925 5.82 -12.60 5.39
CA GLY A 925 4.78 -11.72 5.92
C GLY A 925 3.41 -12.38 6.16
#